data_086705489bde5539ae90b1420c49c320
#
_entry.id   086705489bde5539ae90b1420c49c320
#
_cell.length_a   1.000
_cell.length_b   1.000
_cell.length_c   1.000
_cell.angle_alpha   90.00
_cell.angle_beta   90.00
_cell.angle_gamma   90.00
#
_symmetry.space_group_name_H-M   'P 1'
#
loop_
_entity.id
_entity.type
_entity.pdbx_description
1 polymer ?
#
loop_
_entity_poly.entity_id
_entity_poly.type
_entity_poly.pdbx_seq_one_letter_code
_entity_poly.pdbx_strand_id
1 'polypeptide(L)'
;MKRILGIILFTALIISCFTVCKKSGIQKDYPFQPIPFTEVRITDQYWSARLETNQKVTISYAFQQCEETGRIQNFEEAAAVKSGKKERGTFSSVYPFDDSDVYKVIEGASYSLSVHPDPELEKYLDDLIAKIAAAQEDDGYLYTARTINSDPPVRWVEKERWGNMYLGHELYNAGHMYEAAVAHYLATGKRNFLDVALKNADLIASVFGPGKSHGAPGHQEIEIGLVKLYRVTRVRKYLNLAKFFLDERGNSTDRKLFGEYSQDHLPVIEQSEAVGHAVRAAYMYSGMADVAALTGDSSYIQAIDRIWEDVVQGKIYVTGGIGATGAGEAFGGDYNLPNATAYAETCAAIGNALWNQRMFLLHGDAKYIDVLERVLYNGLISGVALTGKLFFYTNPLESYGQHQRSPWFSCACCPSNISRFMPSVPGYVYAQRDDTLYVNLFIDSQVKVDLKGHQVNIQQETEYPWEGSVKITVDPEEPGEFAVFVRIPGWTQNQPIPSNLYQYLSRSEEKAVLKVNGEQTDFNLDKGYARIRRTWNKGDAVELDFPMPVRRVISHPEVKENIGKVALERGPLVYCAEWPDNQGNVSNLALPNGTELKAEHRENMFDSITVIKGQVQALHQGKNENETITTQQEFMAIPYYAWAHRGQGEMAVWLPRQESLARALPKPSIASTSQVSVSRDKNGSAVNDQWEPKNSNDHSHPYLHWWPTKGTMEWVQYDFKKPEIVSAVEVYWFDDTGRGECRVPVSWRALYRKNGEWIPVVNKGSYGVEKDTYNRVTFEPIQTTGLRLEIQLQEKFSAGIHEWKVHLYGVRLP
;
A
#
# COMPACT_ATOMS: atom_id res chain seq x y z
N MET A 1 23.48 10.16 81.14
CA MET A 1 23.63 9.06 80.21
C MET A 1 22.29 8.38 79.78
N LYS A 2 21.20 8.38 80.57
CA LYS A 2 19.92 7.74 80.15
C LYS A 2 18.98 8.56 79.27
N ARG A 3 19.26 9.86 79.00
CA ARG A 3 18.43 10.67 78.15
C ARG A 3 18.96 10.80 76.70
N ILE A 4 20.20 10.45 76.43
CA ILE A 4 20.86 10.47 75.10
C ILE A 4 20.60 9.18 74.37
N LEU A 5 20.40 8.05 75.06
CA LEU A 5 20.10 6.75 74.49
C LEU A 5 18.66 6.63 73.94
N GLY A 6 17.70 7.43 74.45
CA GLY A 6 16.33 7.47 74.01
C GLY A 6 16.08 8.22 72.67
N ILE A 7 16.91 9.22 72.40
CA ILE A 7 16.80 10.06 71.18
C ILE A 7 17.43 9.33 69.96
N ILE A 8 18.44 8.53 70.19
CA ILE A 8 19.09 7.75 69.12
C ILE A 8 18.22 6.53 68.69
N LEU A 9 17.46 5.90 69.62
CA LEU A 9 16.50 4.85 69.24
C LEU A 9 15.26 5.40 68.54
N PHE A 10 14.80 6.63 68.85
CA PHE A 10 13.63 7.22 68.21
C PHE A 10 13.93 7.72 66.80
N THR A 11 15.16 8.24 66.54
CA THR A 11 15.62 8.62 65.19
C THR A 11 15.92 7.41 64.32
N ALA A 12 16.35 6.27 64.84
CA ALA A 12 16.54 5.03 64.09
C ALA A 12 15.20 4.36 63.72
N LEU A 13 14.11 4.55 64.51
CA LEU A 13 12.78 4.02 64.17
C LEU A 13 12.02 4.88 63.15
N ILE A 14 12.33 6.18 63.06
CA ILE A 14 11.69 7.08 62.06
C ILE A 14 12.38 6.95 60.68
N ILE A 15 13.64 6.59 60.63
CA ILE A 15 14.36 6.34 59.33
C ILE A 15 13.97 4.98 58.73
N SER A 16 13.51 3.99 59.59
CA SER A 16 13.05 2.66 59.13
C SER A 16 11.64 2.61 58.53
N CYS A 17 10.82 3.68 58.67
CA CYS A 17 9.44 3.74 58.14
C CYS A 17 9.28 4.42 56.79
N PHE A 18 10.34 4.92 56.15
CA PHE A 18 10.29 5.54 54.84
C PHE A 18 10.95 4.75 53.71
N THR A 19 11.40 3.53 53.96
CA THR A 19 11.64 2.59 52.86
C THR A 19 10.34 1.91 52.46
N VAL A 20 9.38 2.71 52.00
CA VAL A 20 8.30 2.18 51.15
C VAL A 20 9.00 1.63 49.91
N CYS A 21 9.13 0.31 49.91
CA CYS A 21 9.41 -0.43 48.67
C CYS A 21 8.46 0.07 47.60
N LYS A 22 8.86 1.05 46.80
CA LYS A 22 8.37 1.15 45.45
C LYS A 22 8.78 -0.20 44.81
N LYS A 23 7.90 -1.20 44.87
CA LYS A 23 7.87 -2.22 43.83
C LYS A 23 7.71 -1.42 42.56
N SER A 24 8.80 -1.12 41.88
CA SER A 24 8.76 -0.75 40.47
C SER A 24 8.14 -1.96 39.79
N GLY A 25 6.81 -1.92 39.61
CA GLY A 25 6.16 -2.91 38.76
C GLY A 25 6.92 -2.87 37.44
N ILE A 26 7.45 -4.01 37.01
CA ILE A 26 8.10 -4.13 35.70
C ILE A 26 7.08 -3.55 34.73
N GLN A 27 7.47 -2.46 34.05
CA GLN A 27 6.60 -1.83 33.07
C GLN A 27 6.44 -2.83 31.93
N LYS A 28 5.22 -3.26 31.66
CA LYS A 28 4.92 -4.16 30.54
C LYS A 28 5.21 -3.44 29.23
N ASP A 29 5.79 -4.13 28.28
CA ASP A 29 6.00 -3.73 26.90
C ASP A 29 6.20 -4.97 26.04
N TYR A 30 6.49 -4.79 24.74
CA TYR A 30 6.84 -5.89 23.85
C TYR A 30 8.01 -6.71 24.42
N PRO A 31 7.92 -8.04 24.40
CA PRO A 31 9.02 -8.89 24.85
C PRO A 31 10.26 -8.81 23.95
N PHE A 32 10.09 -8.46 22.68
CA PHE A 32 11.14 -8.16 21.72
C PHE A 32 11.16 -6.67 21.46
N GLN A 33 12.34 -6.04 21.47
CA GLN A 33 12.49 -4.61 21.24
C GLN A 33 13.12 -4.39 19.87
N PRO A 34 12.53 -3.57 18.99
CA PRO A 34 13.18 -3.23 17.73
C PRO A 34 14.42 -2.37 18.03
N ILE A 35 15.47 -2.53 17.23
CA ILE A 35 16.55 -1.54 17.25
C ILE A 35 16.04 -0.29 16.55
N PRO A 36 16.18 0.91 17.16
CA PRO A 36 15.69 2.13 16.57
C PRO A 36 16.23 2.36 15.15
N PHE A 37 15.38 2.79 14.23
CA PHE A 37 15.80 3.05 12.84
C PHE A 37 16.91 4.11 12.76
N THR A 38 17.01 5.01 13.74
CA THR A 38 18.04 6.04 13.86
C THR A 38 19.44 5.49 14.20
N GLU A 39 19.51 4.24 14.67
CA GLU A 39 20.76 3.57 15.03
C GLU A 39 21.24 2.61 13.93
N VAL A 40 20.38 2.30 12.95
CA VAL A 40 20.68 1.38 11.86
C VAL A 40 21.00 2.19 10.59
N ARG A 41 22.25 2.14 10.16
CA ARG A 41 22.69 2.78 8.92
C ARG A 41 22.65 1.77 7.76
N ILE A 42 21.79 2.01 6.79
CA ILE A 42 21.73 1.23 5.55
C ILE A 42 22.86 1.69 4.59
N THR A 43 23.51 0.74 3.96
CA THR A 43 24.67 0.96 3.06
C THR A 43 24.55 0.26 1.72
N ASP A 44 23.48 -0.51 1.47
CA ASP A 44 23.19 -1.18 0.22
C ASP A 44 22.82 -0.19 -0.91
N GLN A 45 22.72 -0.69 -2.14
CA GLN A 45 22.27 0.10 -3.28
C GLN A 45 20.73 0.05 -3.44
N TYR A 46 20.09 -1.00 -2.92
CA TYR A 46 18.66 -1.22 -3.12
C TYR A 46 17.79 -0.33 -2.25
N TRP A 47 18.00 -0.37 -0.93
CA TRP A 47 17.18 0.42 0.01
C TRP A 47 17.71 1.85 0.17
N SER A 48 19.04 2.07 0.19
CA SER A 48 19.55 3.43 0.36
C SER A 48 19.14 4.36 -0.78
N ALA A 49 19.11 3.90 -2.05
CA ALA A 49 18.59 4.71 -3.15
C ALA A 49 17.12 5.12 -2.97
N ARG A 50 16.27 4.22 -2.44
CA ARG A 50 14.85 4.50 -2.16
C ARG A 50 14.67 5.44 -0.97
N LEU A 51 15.45 5.25 0.09
CA LEU A 51 15.46 6.14 1.26
C LEU A 51 15.92 7.55 0.88
N GLU A 52 16.98 7.65 0.05
CA GLU A 52 17.47 8.92 -0.48
C GLU A 52 16.44 9.60 -1.38
N THR A 53 15.78 8.85 -2.27
CA THR A 53 14.68 9.38 -3.10
C THR A 53 13.52 9.88 -2.24
N ASN A 54 13.14 9.14 -1.19
CA ASN A 54 12.10 9.60 -0.27
C ASN A 54 12.50 10.90 0.44
N GLN A 55 13.73 10.97 0.95
CA GLN A 55 14.28 12.13 1.63
C GLN A 55 14.34 13.37 0.72
N LYS A 56 14.98 13.23 -0.46
CA LYS A 56 15.31 14.37 -1.34
C LYS A 56 14.17 14.78 -2.27
N VAL A 57 13.27 13.85 -2.59
CA VAL A 57 12.26 14.05 -3.64
C VAL A 57 10.84 13.88 -3.09
N THR A 58 10.51 12.71 -2.51
CA THR A 58 9.11 12.37 -2.21
C THR A 58 8.52 13.26 -1.12
N ILE A 59 9.25 13.52 -0.04
CA ILE A 59 8.79 14.37 1.07
C ILE A 59 8.53 15.80 0.59
N SER A 60 9.48 16.42 -0.11
CA SER A 60 9.32 17.79 -0.61
C SER A 60 8.21 17.90 -1.66
N TYR A 61 8.09 16.90 -2.53
CA TYR A 61 7.02 16.82 -3.51
C TYR A 61 5.64 16.66 -2.84
N ALA A 62 5.55 15.84 -1.79
CA ALA A 62 4.30 15.66 -1.05
C ALA A 62 3.85 16.95 -0.33
N PHE A 63 4.78 17.73 0.26
CA PHE A 63 4.46 19.05 0.79
C PHE A 63 4.00 20.02 -0.29
N GLN A 64 4.70 20.08 -1.44
CA GLN A 64 4.26 20.88 -2.57
C GLN A 64 2.83 20.53 -3.01
N GLN A 65 2.51 19.25 -3.10
CA GLN A 65 1.16 18.82 -3.43
C GLN A 65 0.13 19.17 -2.34
N CYS A 66 0.49 19.12 -1.05
CA CYS A 66 -0.38 19.58 0.03
C CYS A 66 -0.66 21.08 -0.03
N GLU A 67 0.31 21.90 -0.49
CA GLU A 67 0.12 23.33 -0.74
C GLU A 67 -0.78 23.57 -1.96
N GLU A 68 -0.42 23.00 -3.12
CA GLU A 68 -1.13 23.21 -4.40
C GLU A 68 -2.59 22.73 -4.35
N THR A 69 -2.89 21.71 -3.56
CA THR A 69 -4.24 21.16 -3.42
C THR A 69 -5.04 21.71 -2.23
N GLY A 70 -4.53 22.76 -1.58
CA GLY A 70 -5.24 23.51 -0.54
C GLY A 70 -5.27 22.87 0.85
N ARG A 71 -4.58 21.74 1.06
CA ARG A 71 -4.53 21.04 2.35
C ARG A 71 -3.89 21.89 3.44
N ILE A 72 -2.78 22.57 3.14
CA ILE A 72 -2.11 23.51 4.07
C ILE A 72 -2.92 24.79 4.22
N GLN A 73 -3.53 25.31 3.15
CA GLN A 73 -4.38 26.49 3.18
C GLN A 73 -5.59 26.31 4.13
N ASN A 74 -6.11 25.09 4.28
CA ASN A 74 -7.21 24.84 5.21
C ASN A 74 -6.87 25.19 6.65
N PHE A 75 -5.63 25.01 7.11
CA PHE A 75 -5.21 25.46 8.45
C PHE A 75 -5.21 27.00 8.57
N GLU A 76 -4.79 27.71 7.54
CA GLU A 76 -4.80 29.19 7.52
C GLU A 76 -6.24 29.73 7.52
N GLU A 77 -7.14 29.13 6.74
CA GLU A 77 -8.56 29.48 6.72
C GLU A 77 -9.24 29.21 8.07
N ALA A 78 -8.97 28.03 8.68
CA ALA A 78 -9.48 27.70 10.01
C ALA A 78 -8.99 28.70 11.07
N ALA A 79 -7.71 29.09 11.03
CA ALA A 79 -7.15 30.10 11.92
C ALA A 79 -7.79 31.49 11.72
N ALA A 80 -8.09 31.86 10.46
CA ALA A 80 -8.76 33.12 10.16
C ALA A 80 -10.19 33.17 10.70
N VAL A 81 -10.95 32.06 10.58
CA VAL A 81 -12.30 31.95 11.14
C VAL A 81 -12.25 31.93 12.68
N LYS A 82 -11.38 31.11 13.28
CA LYS A 82 -11.21 31.04 14.73
C LYS A 82 -10.87 32.42 15.35
N SER A 83 -10.00 33.18 14.70
CA SER A 83 -9.61 34.51 15.20
C SER A 83 -10.64 35.61 14.95
N GLY A 84 -11.78 35.30 14.34
CA GLY A 84 -12.82 36.27 13.99
C GLY A 84 -12.48 37.20 12.83
N LYS A 85 -11.38 36.98 12.11
CA LYS A 85 -11.05 37.71 10.87
C LYS A 85 -12.01 37.40 9.73
N LYS A 86 -12.62 36.20 9.74
CA LYS A 86 -13.66 35.75 8.82
C LYS A 86 -14.80 35.12 9.61
N GLU A 87 -16.05 35.30 9.19
CA GLU A 87 -17.21 34.58 9.73
C GLU A 87 -17.25 33.14 9.18
N ARG A 88 -16.89 32.98 7.92
CA ARG A 88 -16.79 31.73 7.18
C ARG A 88 -15.52 31.72 6.34
N GLY A 89 -14.90 30.56 6.21
CA GLY A 89 -13.76 30.35 5.33
C GLY A 89 -14.11 29.53 4.10
N THR A 90 -13.11 29.28 3.27
CA THR A 90 -13.19 28.40 2.10
C THR A 90 -12.43 27.13 2.40
N PHE A 91 -13.10 25.97 2.33
CA PHE A 91 -12.44 24.68 2.38
C PHE A 91 -11.87 24.37 0.99
N SER A 92 -10.56 24.33 0.88
CA SER A 92 -9.84 24.35 -0.41
C SER A 92 -9.48 22.97 -0.93
N SER A 93 -9.48 21.93 -0.08
CA SER A 93 -9.24 20.54 -0.49
C SER A 93 -10.55 19.75 -0.73
N VAL A 94 -10.50 18.42 -0.79
CA VAL A 94 -11.65 17.60 -1.23
C VAL A 94 -12.36 16.93 -0.06
N TYR A 95 -11.59 16.32 0.85
CA TYR A 95 -12.14 15.48 1.92
C TYR A 95 -11.89 16.04 3.31
N PRO A 96 -12.79 15.78 4.26
CA PRO A 96 -12.67 16.29 5.61
C PRO A 96 -11.48 15.71 6.39
N PHE A 97 -10.87 14.66 5.88
CA PHE A 97 -9.69 14.00 6.47
C PHE A 97 -8.36 14.41 5.80
N ASP A 98 -8.37 15.38 4.91
CA ASP A 98 -7.18 15.85 4.20
C ASP A 98 -6.13 16.50 5.13
N ASP A 99 -6.50 16.94 6.35
CA ASP A 99 -5.56 17.36 7.39
C ASP A 99 -4.53 16.25 7.69
N SER A 100 -4.94 14.97 7.66
CA SER A 100 -4.08 13.82 7.93
C SER A 100 -2.95 13.67 6.94
N ASP A 101 -3.10 14.11 5.69
CA ASP A 101 -2.04 14.03 4.69
C ASP A 101 -0.86 14.94 5.08
N VAL A 102 -1.17 16.15 5.58
CA VAL A 102 -0.16 17.08 6.09
C VAL A 102 0.57 16.46 7.29
N TYR A 103 -0.17 15.88 8.24
CA TYR A 103 0.43 15.23 9.42
C TYR A 103 1.35 14.07 9.05
N LYS A 104 0.93 13.20 8.12
CA LYS A 104 1.77 12.08 7.64
C LYS A 104 3.06 12.55 7.00
N VAL A 105 3.02 13.62 6.19
CA VAL A 105 4.24 14.15 5.57
C VAL A 105 5.15 14.79 6.64
N ILE A 106 4.61 15.48 7.67
CA ILE A 106 5.37 15.97 8.82
C ILE A 106 6.05 14.82 9.58
N GLU A 107 5.34 13.68 9.78
CA GLU A 107 5.91 12.49 10.41
C GLU A 107 7.12 11.97 9.62
N GLY A 108 6.96 11.79 8.30
CA GLY A 108 8.03 11.33 7.42
C GLY A 108 9.23 12.29 7.37
N ALA A 109 8.97 13.59 7.30
CA ALA A 109 9.99 14.63 7.35
C ALA A 109 10.74 14.63 8.69
N SER A 110 10.02 14.43 9.80
CA SER A 110 10.62 14.33 11.14
C SER A 110 11.50 13.09 11.29
N TYR A 111 11.07 11.94 10.76
CA TYR A 111 11.93 10.74 10.72
C TYR A 111 13.18 10.97 9.86
N SER A 112 13.04 11.66 8.73
CA SER A 112 14.19 12.04 7.90
C SER A 112 15.17 12.93 8.66
N LEU A 113 14.68 13.96 9.36
CA LEU A 113 15.50 14.86 10.19
C LEU A 113 16.25 14.11 11.31
N SER A 114 15.67 13.04 11.86
CA SER A 114 16.32 12.25 12.92
C SER A 114 17.63 11.58 12.44
N VAL A 115 17.77 11.35 11.14
CA VAL A 115 18.91 10.66 10.53
C VAL A 115 19.77 11.64 9.70
N HIS A 116 19.13 12.61 9.06
CA HIS A 116 19.74 13.58 8.16
C HIS A 116 19.33 15.00 8.59
N PRO A 117 20.09 15.66 9.45
CA PRO A 117 19.79 17.04 9.87
C PRO A 117 19.74 17.99 8.66
N ASP A 118 18.63 18.73 8.54
CA ASP A 118 18.36 19.71 7.50
C ASP A 118 17.69 20.95 8.11
N PRO A 119 18.46 22.05 8.33
CA PRO A 119 17.93 23.27 8.96
C PRO A 119 16.83 23.97 8.15
N GLU A 120 16.81 23.82 6.82
CA GLU A 120 15.77 24.42 5.97
C GLU A 120 14.46 23.66 6.12
N LEU A 121 14.51 22.31 6.08
CA LEU A 121 13.37 21.48 6.35
C LEU A 121 12.84 21.65 7.78
N GLU A 122 13.72 21.72 8.78
CA GLU A 122 13.33 21.97 10.18
C GLU A 122 12.59 23.29 10.33
N LYS A 123 13.11 24.38 9.70
CA LYS A 123 12.44 25.68 9.70
C LYS A 123 11.07 25.62 9.00
N TYR A 124 10.97 24.95 7.86
CA TYR A 124 9.69 24.77 7.15
C TYR A 124 8.67 24.07 8.04
N LEU A 125 9.07 23.01 8.75
CA LEU A 125 8.20 22.31 9.70
C LEU A 125 7.76 23.22 10.85
N ASP A 126 8.65 24.04 11.42
CA ASP A 126 8.27 25.00 12.46
C ASP A 126 7.23 26.02 11.97
N ASP A 127 7.42 26.56 10.76
CA ASP A 127 6.48 27.51 10.15
C ASP A 127 5.12 26.84 9.87
N LEU A 128 5.10 25.58 9.41
CA LEU A 128 3.88 24.80 9.16
C LEU A 128 3.17 24.44 10.48
N ILE A 129 3.92 24.01 11.49
CA ILE A 129 3.39 23.71 12.83
C ILE A 129 2.76 24.95 13.47
N ALA A 130 3.33 26.13 13.23
CA ALA A 130 2.74 27.38 13.70
C ALA A 130 1.37 27.66 13.06
N LYS A 131 1.17 27.35 11.76
CA LYS A 131 -0.13 27.44 11.08
C LYS A 131 -1.14 26.46 11.68
N ILE A 132 -0.72 25.22 11.93
CA ILE A 132 -1.54 24.18 12.57
C ILE A 132 -1.95 24.62 13.97
N ALA A 133 -1.01 25.10 14.79
CA ALA A 133 -1.29 25.58 16.14
C ALA A 133 -2.27 26.78 16.16
N ALA A 134 -2.18 27.69 15.17
CA ALA A 134 -3.09 28.81 15.03
C ALA A 134 -4.53 28.37 14.70
N ALA A 135 -4.71 27.25 14.01
CA ALA A 135 -6.02 26.67 13.69
C ALA A 135 -6.66 25.94 14.87
N GLN A 136 -5.90 25.55 15.91
CA GLN A 136 -6.42 24.84 17.07
C GLN A 136 -7.33 25.73 17.91
N GLU A 137 -8.55 25.31 18.21
CA GLU A 137 -9.51 26.03 19.06
C GLU A 137 -9.02 26.10 20.53
N ASP A 138 -9.58 27.01 21.30
CA ASP A 138 -9.04 27.35 22.63
C ASP A 138 -9.13 26.22 23.65
N ASP A 139 -10.06 25.29 23.46
CA ASP A 139 -10.20 24.06 24.26
C ASP A 139 -9.35 22.88 23.76
N GLY A 140 -8.66 23.03 22.62
CA GLY A 140 -7.81 21.98 22.02
C GLY A 140 -8.40 21.30 20.82
N TYR A 141 -9.64 21.60 20.41
CA TYR A 141 -10.23 21.01 19.20
C TYR A 141 -9.46 21.45 17.95
N LEU A 142 -9.22 20.50 17.04
CA LEU A 142 -8.52 20.76 15.79
C LEU A 142 -9.06 19.83 14.69
N TYR A 143 -9.80 20.40 13.78
CA TYR A 143 -10.37 19.75 12.60
C TYR A 143 -10.81 20.84 11.62
N THR A 144 -9.98 21.11 10.59
CA THR A 144 -10.14 22.27 9.73
C THR A 144 -11.48 22.27 9.00
N ALA A 145 -11.91 21.11 8.50
CA ALA A 145 -13.16 20.96 7.73
C ALA A 145 -14.41 21.46 8.48
N ARG A 146 -14.41 21.41 9.82
CA ARG A 146 -15.48 21.98 10.64
C ARG A 146 -15.21 23.44 11.04
N THR A 147 -14.00 23.74 11.51
CA THR A 147 -13.67 25.07 12.03
C THR A 147 -13.80 26.17 10.96
N ILE A 148 -13.52 25.84 9.69
CA ILE A 148 -13.67 26.75 8.54
C ILE A 148 -15.13 27.22 8.36
N ASN A 149 -16.14 26.44 8.80
CA ASN A 149 -17.55 26.77 8.66
C ASN A 149 -17.95 27.18 7.23
N SER A 150 -17.50 26.37 6.22
CA SER A 150 -17.72 26.66 4.79
C SER A 150 -19.20 26.60 4.37
N ASP A 151 -19.51 27.29 3.28
CA ASP A 151 -20.83 27.23 2.62
C ASP A 151 -20.63 26.93 1.12
N PRO A 152 -21.08 25.76 0.62
CA PRO A 152 -21.79 24.70 1.36
C PRO A 152 -20.86 23.99 2.40
N PRO A 153 -21.47 23.33 3.41
CA PRO A 153 -20.71 22.53 4.38
C PRO A 153 -19.89 21.43 3.70
N VAL A 154 -18.72 21.12 4.25
CA VAL A 154 -17.89 20.01 3.76
C VAL A 154 -18.66 18.69 3.91
N ARG A 155 -18.58 17.84 2.91
CA ARG A 155 -19.23 16.51 2.91
C ARG A 155 -18.81 15.72 4.16
N TRP A 156 -19.77 15.05 4.80
CA TRP A 156 -19.63 14.22 6.01
C TRP A 156 -19.28 15.00 7.29
N VAL A 157 -19.17 16.31 7.23
CA VAL A 157 -18.96 17.15 8.41
C VAL A 157 -20.31 17.55 8.99
N GLU A 158 -20.51 17.26 10.27
CA GLU A 158 -21.70 17.66 11.01
C GLU A 158 -21.50 18.98 11.74
N LYS A 159 -22.61 19.65 12.07
CA LYS A 159 -22.60 20.91 12.83
C LYS A 159 -21.98 20.72 14.21
N GLU A 160 -22.34 19.61 14.88
CA GLU A 160 -21.83 19.29 16.20
C GLU A 160 -20.52 18.48 16.08
N ARG A 161 -19.56 18.74 16.99
CA ARG A 161 -18.33 17.97 17.10
C ARG A 161 -18.66 16.51 17.37
N TRP A 162 -17.94 15.59 16.74
CA TRP A 162 -18.11 14.13 16.88
C TRP A 162 -19.46 13.61 16.36
N GLY A 163 -20.24 14.44 15.66
CA GLY A 163 -21.59 14.08 15.18
C GLY A 163 -21.56 12.98 14.12
N ASN A 164 -20.52 12.91 13.30
CA ASN A 164 -20.34 11.84 12.31
C ASN A 164 -19.05 11.07 12.54
N MET A 165 -18.99 10.28 13.57
CA MET A 165 -17.81 9.45 13.85
C MET A 165 -17.57 8.38 12.79
N TYR A 166 -18.58 8.00 12.00
CA TYR A 166 -18.46 6.96 10.95
C TYR A 166 -17.60 7.42 9.76
N LEU A 167 -17.90 8.61 9.20
CA LEU A 167 -17.25 9.11 7.97
C LEU A 167 -16.54 10.47 8.15
N GLY A 168 -16.77 11.18 9.25
CA GLY A 168 -16.21 12.51 9.50
C GLY A 168 -14.70 12.50 9.75
N HIS A 169 -14.15 11.39 10.26
CA HIS A 169 -12.70 11.18 10.44
C HIS A 169 -12.00 12.15 11.44
N GLU A 170 -12.74 12.80 12.36
CA GLU A 170 -12.14 13.69 13.35
C GLU A 170 -11.04 12.99 14.19
N LEU A 171 -11.34 11.77 14.68
CA LEU A 171 -10.41 10.98 15.48
C LEU A 171 -9.25 10.39 14.66
N TYR A 172 -9.47 10.10 13.38
CA TYR A 172 -8.42 9.66 12.44
C TYR A 172 -7.38 10.77 12.23
N ASN A 173 -7.83 12.00 11.96
CA ASN A 173 -6.95 13.16 11.84
C ASN A 173 -6.15 13.38 13.14
N ALA A 174 -6.79 13.25 14.30
CA ALA A 174 -6.12 13.38 15.60
C ALA A 174 -5.04 12.30 15.78
N GLY A 175 -5.29 11.05 15.37
CA GLY A 175 -4.33 9.96 15.43
C GLY A 175 -3.05 10.28 14.68
N HIS A 176 -3.16 10.65 13.40
CA HIS A 176 -2.00 11.04 12.57
C HIS A 176 -1.28 12.29 13.10
N MET A 177 -2.02 13.25 13.65
CA MET A 177 -1.41 14.40 14.32
C MET A 177 -0.54 13.96 15.51
N TYR A 178 -1.00 13.01 16.33
CA TYR A 178 -0.24 12.52 17.47
C TYR A 178 1.03 11.78 17.04
N GLU A 179 0.96 10.94 16.02
CA GLU A 179 2.13 10.28 15.46
C GLU A 179 3.15 11.29 14.96
N ALA A 180 2.71 12.28 14.17
CA ALA A 180 3.57 13.34 13.65
C ALA A 180 4.20 14.21 14.76
N ALA A 181 3.41 14.57 15.77
CA ALA A 181 3.89 15.37 16.88
C ALA A 181 4.94 14.66 17.73
N VAL A 182 4.76 13.34 17.96
CA VAL A 182 5.75 12.50 18.64
C VAL A 182 7.03 12.38 17.81
N ALA A 183 6.89 12.11 16.50
CA ALA A 183 8.03 12.02 15.58
C ALA A 183 8.85 13.33 15.58
N HIS A 184 8.17 14.48 15.47
CA HIS A 184 8.81 15.78 15.51
C HIS A 184 9.52 16.06 16.84
N TYR A 185 8.89 15.72 17.97
CA TYR A 185 9.50 15.86 19.29
C TYR A 185 10.76 15.00 19.45
N LEU A 186 10.70 13.73 19.00
CA LEU A 186 11.85 12.83 19.08
C LEU A 186 13.01 13.26 18.17
N ALA A 187 12.70 13.84 17.01
CA ALA A 187 13.69 14.30 16.05
C ALA A 187 14.40 15.59 16.49
N THR A 188 13.65 16.56 17.06
CA THR A 188 14.13 17.93 17.26
C THR A 188 14.25 18.34 18.74
N GLY A 189 13.61 17.60 19.64
CA GLY A 189 13.44 17.99 21.05
C GLY A 189 12.44 19.11 21.29
N LYS A 190 11.86 19.72 20.22
CA LYS A 190 10.90 20.83 20.32
C LYS A 190 9.52 20.32 20.71
N ARG A 191 8.85 21.07 21.58
CA ARG A 191 7.52 20.71 22.08
C ARG A 191 6.36 21.41 21.35
N ASN A 192 6.65 22.33 20.44
CA ASN A 192 5.65 23.17 19.77
C ASN A 192 4.50 22.36 19.18
N PHE A 193 4.78 21.24 18.51
CA PHE A 193 3.73 20.36 17.96
C PHE A 193 3.20 19.36 19.00
N LEU A 194 4.08 18.82 19.85
CA LEU A 194 3.66 17.92 20.93
C LEU A 194 2.64 18.58 21.87
N ASP A 195 2.79 19.87 22.21
CA ASP A 195 1.86 20.60 23.07
C ASP A 195 0.49 20.82 22.40
N VAL A 196 0.42 21.00 21.07
CA VAL A 196 -0.83 21.00 20.29
C VAL A 196 -1.52 19.63 20.38
N ALA A 197 -0.77 18.56 20.17
CA ALA A 197 -1.28 17.18 20.23
C ALA A 197 -1.79 16.82 21.64
N LEU A 198 -1.04 17.18 22.69
CA LEU A 198 -1.43 16.91 24.08
C LEU A 198 -2.72 17.64 24.46
N LYS A 199 -2.85 18.92 24.07
CA LYS A 199 -4.05 19.74 24.31
C LYS A 199 -5.29 19.13 23.63
N ASN A 200 -5.14 18.61 22.40
CA ASN A 200 -6.21 17.93 21.69
C ASN A 200 -6.55 16.58 22.32
N ALA A 201 -5.54 15.77 22.70
CA ALA A 201 -5.75 14.48 23.35
C ALA A 201 -6.41 14.64 24.73
N ASP A 202 -6.13 15.72 25.45
CA ASP A 202 -6.76 16.06 26.72
C ASP A 202 -8.25 16.40 26.54
N LEU A 203 -8.60 17.15 25.52
CA LEU A 203 -9.98 17.43 25.15
C LEU A 203 -10.71 16.11 24.83
N ILE A 204 -10.14 15.26 23.93
CA ILE A 204 -10.77 13.99 23.56
C ILE A 204 -10.96 13.10 24.80
N ALA A 205 -9.96 13.01 25.69
CA ALA A 205 -10.07 12.29 26.95
C ALA A 205 -11.09 12.91 27.93
N SER A 206 -11.46 14.17 27.79
CA SER A 206 -12.53 14.78 28.56
C SER A 206 -13.94 14.39 28.07
N VAL A 207 -14.07 14.09 26.76
CA VAL A 207 -15.33 13.75 26.09
C VAL A 207 -15.60 12.23 26.11
N PHE A 208 -14.57 11.41 25.81
CA PHE A 208 -14.69 9.96 25.67
C PHE A 208 -14.07 9.23 26.87
N GLY A 209 -14.64 8.07 27.21
CA GLY A 209 -14.16 7.23 28.29
C GLY A 209 -15.28 6.63 29.12
N PRO A 210 -14.99 5.76 30.10
CA PRO A 210 -15.97 5.17 30.99
C PRO A 210 -16.83 6.24 31.70
N GLY A 211 -18.16 6.14 31.58
CA GLY A 211 -19.11 7.09 32.13
C GLY A 211 -19.21 8.44 31.40
N LYS A 212 -18.67 8.53 30.19
CA LYS A 212 -18.73 9.67 29.28
C LYS A 212 -19.37 9.24 27.95
N SER A 213 -19.10 9.97 26.86
CA SER A 213 -19.57 9.58 25.52
C SER A 213 -19.00 8.21 25.11
N HIS A 214 -19.90 7.35 24.64
CA HIS A 214 -19.58 6.05 24.05
C HIS A 214 -19.48 6.22 22.53
N GLY A 215 -18.35 5.86 21.94
CA GLY A 215 -18.14 5.96 20.50
C GLY A 215 -16.82 5.35 20.08
N ALA A 216 -16.81 4.71 18.92
CA ALA A 216 -15.60 4.20 18.28
C ALA A 216 -15.28 5.06 17.06
N PRO A 217 -14.01 5.36 16.75
CA PRO A 217 -13.63 6.06 15.51
C PRO A 217 -14.07 5.24 14.30
N GLY A 218 -14.69 5.85 13.30
CA GLY A 218 -15.07 5.17 12.06
C GLY A 218 -13.88 4.64 11.29
N HIS A 219 -12.78 5.40 11.29
CA HIS A 219 -11.46 4.94 10.83
C HIS A 219 -10.49 4.88 12.01
N GLN A 220 -9.89 3.70 12.21
CA GLN A 220 -8.87 3.44 13.23
C GLN A 220 -7.58 4.18 12.89
N GLU A 221 -6.92 4.71 13.86
CA GLU A 221 -5.61 5.36 13.83
C GLU A 221 -5.27 5.98 15.18
N ILE A 222 -6.28 6.60 15.82
CA ILE A 222 -6.06 7.33 17.08
C ILE A 222 -5.51 6.42 18.19
N GLU A 223 -5.81 5.14 18.14
CA GLU A 223 -5.33 4.15 19.09
C GLU A 223 -3.79 4.05 19.06
N ILE A 224 -3.21 4.04 17.85
CA ILE A 224 -1.75 4.03 17.64
C ILE A 224 -1.14 5.36 18.11
N GLY A 225 -1.71 6.49 17.70
CA GLY A 225 -1.26 7.82 18.08
C GLY A 225 -1.28 8.05 19.59
N LEU A 226 -2.33 7.61 20.28
CA LEU A 226 -2.44 7.69 21.74
C LEU A 226 -1.38 6.82 22.45
N VAL A 227 -1.07 5.64 21.91
CA VAL A 227 0.01 4.81 22.46
C VAL A 227 1.37 5.51 22.28
N LYS A 228 1.65 6.14 21.14
CA LYS A 228 2.86 6.94 20.96
C LYS A 228 2.94 8.10 21.95
N LEU A 229 1.84 8.84 22.17
CA LEU A 229 1.78 9.86 23.21
C LEU A 229 2.06 9.31 24.61
N TYR A 230 1.48 8.12 24.95
CA TYR A 230 1.79 7.46 26.22
C TYR A 230 3.27 7.10 26.35
N ARG A 231 3.91 6.60 25.29
CA ARG A 231 5.31 6.20 25.30
C ARG A 231 6.25 7.36 25.63
N VAL A 232 5.99 8.56 25.09
CA VAL A 232 6.86 9.74 25.32
C VAL A 232 6.51 10.50 26.61
N THR A 233 5.23 10.50 27.02
CA THR A 233 4.78 11.28 28.19
C THR A 233 4.67 10.48 29.46
N ARG A 234 4.49 9.16 29.38
CA ARG A 234 4.14 8.23 30.48
C ARG A 234 2.80 8.56 31.16
N VAL A 235 1.97 9.39 30.54
CA VAL A 235 0.65 9.78 31.08
C VAL A 235 -0.39 8.69 30.76
N ARG A 236 -0.72 7.91 31.76
CA ARG A 236 -1.56 6.69 31.66
C ARG A 236 -2.93 6.90 31.00
N LYS A 237 -3.51 8.12 31.11
CA LYS A 237 -4.81 8.42 30.50
C LYS A 237 -4.86 8.19 28.99
N TYR A 238 -3.75 8.40 28.26
CA TYR A 238 -3.69 8.18 26.82
C TYR A 238 -3.74 6.71 26.44
N LEU A 239 -3.01 5.84 27.18
CA LEU A 239 -3.12 4.40 27.01
C LEU A 239 -4.53 3.88 27.35
N ASN A 240 -5.12 4.40 28.43
CA ASN A 240 -6.48 4.03 28.80
C ASN A 240 -7.51 4.44 27.76
N LEU A 241 -7.32 5.61 27.12
CA LEU A 241 -8.20 6.09 26.06
C LEU A 241 -8.04 5.25 24.76
N ALA A 242 -6.81 4.85 24.41
CA ALA A 242 -6.57 3.93 23.30
C ALA A 242 -7.30 2.60 23.52
N LYS A 243 -7.17 2.01 24.74
CA LYS A 243 -7.90 0.79 25.10
C LYS A 243 -9.40 0.99 25.05
N PHE A 244 -9.90 2.11 25.54
CA PHE A 244 -11.33 2.44 25.51
C PHE A 244 -11.89 2.40 24.08
N PHE A 245 -11.24 3.03 23.12
CA PHE A 245 -11.72 3.04 21.73
C PHE A 245 -11.71 1.65 21.09
N LEU A 246 -10.80 0.78 21.49
CA LEU A 246 -10.79 -0.63 21.07
C LEU A 246 -11.96 -1.40 21.71
N ASP A 247 -12.16 -1.23 23.02
CA ASP A 247 -13.23 -1.91 23.77
C ASP A 247 -14.65 -1.47 23.34
N GLU A 248 -14.78 -0.24 22.81
CA GLU A 248 -16.07 0.27 22.30
C GLU A 248 -16.49 -0.33 20.97
N ARG A 249 -15.60 -1.00 20.24
CA ARG A 249 -15.97 -1.67 18.99
C ARG A 249 -16.84 -2.89 19.28
N GLY A 250 -17.94 -3.00 18.50
CA GLY A 250 -18.96 -4.02 18.71
C GLY A 250 -19.84 -3.80 19.95
N ASN A 251 -19.59 -2.74 20.72
CA ASN A 251 -20.45 -2.35 21.84
C ASN A 251 -21.62 -1.49 21.34
N SER A 252 -22.84 -2.02 21.40
CA SER A 252 -24.07 -1.31 20.95
C SER A 252 -24.73 -0.48 22.05
N THR A 253 -24.12 -0.33 23.24
CA THR A 253 -24.63 0.48 24.32
C THR A 253 -24.65 1.95 23.88
N ASP A 254 -25.84 2.53 23.89
CA ASP A 254 -26.10 3.94 23.55
C ASP A 254 -25.65 4.40 22.14
N ARG A 255 -25.37 3.47 21.21
CA ARG A 255 -24.99 3.80 19.83
C ARG A 255 -25.37 2.72 18.82
N LYS A 256 -25.48 3.11 17.54
CA LYS A 256 -25.57 2.19 16.42
C LYS A 256 -24.17 1.72 16.01
N LEU A 257 -24.02 0.42 15.78
CA LEU A 257 -22.78 -0.13 15.23
C LEU A 257 -22.57 0.28 13.76
N PHE A 258 -21.33 0.51 13.37
CA PHE A 258 -20.97 0.84 11.99
C PHE A 258 -20.84 -0.40 11.09
N GLY A 259 -20.83 -1.61 11.70
CA GLY A 259 -20.74 -2.87 10.99
C GLY A 259 -19.32 -3.23 10.53
N GLU A 260 -19.23 -4.21 9.61
CA GLU A 260 -17.98 -4.80 9.14
C GLU A 260 -17.03 -3.81 8.49
N TYR A 261 -17.55 -2.84 7.75
CA TYR A 261 -16.74 -1.82 7.05
C TYR A 261 -15.72 -1.14 7.96
N SER A 262 -16.09 -0.91 9.24
CA SER A 262 -15.22 -0.29 10.25
C SER A 262 -14.77 -1.26 11.34
N GLN A 263 -14.87 -2.57 11.13
CA GLN A 263 -14.60 -3.63 12.11
C GLN A 263 -15.36 -3.43 13.42
N ASP A 264 -16.58 -2.89 13.33
CA ASP A 264 -17.46 -2.54 14.47
C ASP A 264 -18.69 -3.46 14.55
N HIS A 265 -18.58 -4.68 14.03
CA HIS A 265 -19.66 -5.69 13.97
C HIS A 265 -19.67 -6.59 15.21
N LEU A 266 -18.52 -6.80 15.85
CA LEU A 266 -18.30 -7.61 17.05
C LEU A 266 -17.27 -6.92 17.96
N PRO A 267 -17.30 -7.20 19.29
CA PRO A 267 -16.18 -6.84 20.16
C PRO A 267 -14.85 -7.34 19.60
N VAL A 268 -13.80 -6.52 19.67
CA VAL A 268 -12.51 -6.85 19.03
C VAL A 268 -11.91 -8.16 19.50
N ILE A 269 -12.14 -8.54 20.76
CA ILE A 269 -11.66 -9.81 21.33
C ILE A 269 -12.42 -11.05 20.82
N GLU A 270 -13.58 -10.86 20.20
CA GLU A 270 -14.42 -11.93 19.64
C GLU A 270 -14.22 -12.08 18.13
N GLN A 271 -13.56 -11.11 17.48
CA GLN A 271 -13.29 -11.17 16.04
C GLN A 271 -12.30 -12.29 15.73
N SER A 272 -12.56 -13.00 14.64
CA SER A 272 -11.74 -14.11 14.14
C SER A 272 -11.42 -14.01 12.66
N GLU A 273 -12.09 -13.11 11.95
CA GLU A 273 -11.95 -12.91 10.50
C GLU A 273 -11.60 -11.46 10.18
N ALA A 274 -10.78 -11.26 9.16
CA ALA A 274 -10.52 -9.96 8.60
C ALA A 274 -11.64 -9.57 7.64
N VAL A 275 -12.37 -8.51 7.96
CA VAL A 275 -13.52 -8.01 7.21
C VAL A 275 -13.45 -6.51 6.99
N GLY A 276 -14.22 -5.99 6.04
CA GLY A 276 -14.36 -4.58 5.78
C GLY A 276 -13.09 -3.92 5.23
N HIS A 277 -12.96 -2.62 5.43
CA HIS A 277 -11.88 -1.81 4.85
C HIS A 277 -10.51 -2.24 5.39
N ALA A 278 -9.60 -2.60 4.49
CA ALA A 278 -8.34 -3.27 4.85
C ALA A 278 -7.38 -2.37 5.65
N VAL A 279 -7.31 -1.06 5.35
CA VAL A 279 -6.45 -0.12 6.09
C VAL A 279 -6.96 0.06 7.52
N ARG A 280 -8.27 0.28 7.69
CA ARG A 280 -8.92 0.38 9.01
C ARG A 280 -8.62 -0.85 9.86
N ALA A 281 -8.75 -2.03 9.28
CA ALA A 281 -8.48 -3.31 9.93
C ALA A 281 -7.02 -3.42 10.39
N ALA A 282 -6.05 -3.22 9.48
CA ALA A 282 -4.62 -3.35 9.79
C ALA A 282 -4.15 -2.34 10.85
N TYR A 283 -4.70 -1.13 10.85
CA TYR A 283 -4.43 -0.13 11.89
C TYR A 283 -5.03 -0.53 13.24
N MET A 284 -6.27 -1.06 13.24
CA MET A 284 -6.87 -1.62 14.45
C MET A 284 -6.01 -2.75 15.05
N TYR A 285 -5.61 -3.70 14.23
CA TYR A 285 -4.78 -4.84 14.68
C TYR A 285 -3.42 -4.38 15.23
N SER A 286 -2.84 -3.33 14.62
CA SER A 286 -1.63 -2.68 15.14
C SER A 286 -1.87 -2.02 16.49
N GLY A 287 -2.98 -1.30 16.66
CA GLY A 287 -3.39 -0.69 17.93
C GLY A 287 -3.67 -1.73 19.02
N MET A 288 -4.32 -2.85 18.65
CA MET A 288 -4.56 -3.98 19.58
C MET A 288 -3.25 -4.59 20.08
N ALA A 289 -2.27 -4.79 19.18
CA ALA A 289 -0.95 -5.30 19.54
C ALA A 289 -0.21 -4.35 20.50
N ASP A 290 -0.21 -3.05 20.22
CA ASP A 290 0.41 -2.01 21.05
C ASP A 290 -0.22 -1.97 22.47
N VAL A 291 -1.55 -1.96 22.54
CA VAL A 291 -2.27 -1.94 23.83
C VAL A 291 -2.05 -3.25 24.60
N ALA A 292 -2.08 -4.40 23.91
CA ALA A 292 -1.81 -5.70 24.53
C ALA A 292 -0.40 -5.75 25.16
N ALA A 293 0.62 -5.31 24.43
CA ALA A 293 2.00 -5.26 24.92
C ALA A 293 2.11 -4.43 26.22
N LEU A 294 1.49 -3.25 26.27
CA LEU A 294 1.59 -2.30 27.37
C LEU A 294 0.69 -2.63 28.57
N THR A 295 -0.42 -3.34 28.35
CA THR A 295 -1.35 -3.75 29.42
C THR A 295 -1.15 -5.19 29.87
N GLY A 296 -0.63 -6.05 29.00
CA GLY A 296 -0.55 -7.50 29.17
C GLY A 296 -1.90 -8.18 28.98
N ASP A 297 -2.82 -7.57 28.24
CA ASP A 297 -4.14 -8.13 27.93
C ASP A 297 -4.00 -9.20 26.84
N SER A 298 -4.00 -10.47 27.25
CA SER A 298 -3.84 -11.61 26.34
C SER A 298 -5.06 -11.86 25.44
N SER A 299 -6.24 -11.30 25.76
CA SER A 299 -7.44 -11.46 24.93
C SER A 299 -7.29 -10.79 23.58
N TYR A 300 -6.62 -9.62 23.53
CA TYR A 300 -6.28 -8.96 22.27
C TYR A 300 -5.29 -9.78 21.45
N ILE A 301 -4.24 -10.34 22.10
CA ILE A 301 -3.26 -11.19 21.41
C ILE A 301 -3.95 -12.37 20.75
N GLN A 302 -4.82 -13.08 21.50
CA GLN A 302 -5.57 -14.23 20.96
C GLN A 302 -6.47 -13.84 19.77
N ALA A 303 -7.07 -12.67 19.79
CA ALA A 303 -7.91 -12.20 18.68
C ALA A 303 -7.07 -11.89 17.44
N ILE A 304 -5.99 -11.09 17.58
CA ILE A 304 -5.14 -10.76 16.44
C ILE A 304 -4.36 -11.97 15.90
N ASP A 305 -4.09 -12.99 16.71
CA ASP A 305 -3.51 -14.26 16.25
C ASP A 305 -4.48 -15.00 15.32
N ARG A 306 -5.77 -15.12 15.70
CA ARG A 306 -6.79 -15.75 14.85
C ARG A 306 -7.00 -15.00 13.54
N ILE A 307 -7.08 -13.68 13.62
CA ILE A 307 -7.27 -12.83 12.44
C ILE A 307 -6.04 -12.91 11.51
N TRP A 308 -4.83 -13.00 12.07
CA TRP A 308 -3.62 -13.15 11.28
C TRP A 308 -3.61 -14.47 10.50
N GLU A 309 -4.00 -15.56 11.15
CA GLU A 309 -4.14 -16.86 10.50
C GLU A 309 -5.19 -16.80 9.36
N ASP A 310 -6.32 -16.15 9.57
CA ASP A 310 -7.37 -15.94 8.56
C ASP A 310 -6.82 -15.19 7.33
N VAL A 311 -6.12 -14.07 7.54
CA VAL A 311 -5.53 -13.28 6.45
C VAL A 311 -4.51 -14.09 5.66
N VAL A 312 -3.60 -14.78 6.34
CA VAL A 312 -2.49 -15.49 5.68
C VAL A 312 -2.95 -16.78 5.00
N GLN A 313 -4.04 -17.39 5.49
CA GLN A 313 -4.60 -18.61 4.90
C GLN A 313 -5.49 -18.35 3.68
N GLY A 314 -6.17 -17.19 3.60
CA GLY A 314 -7.20 -16.99 2.57
C GLY A 314 -7.29 -15.61 1.92
N LYS A 315 -6.64 -14.56 2.45
CA LYS A 315 -6.97 -13.16 2.10
C LYS A 315 -5.76 -12.28 1.71
N ILE A 316 -4.55 -12.83 1.64
CA ILE A 316 -3.34 -12.13 1.23
C ILE A 316 -2.95 -12.49 -0.20
N TYR A 317 -2.55 -11.52 -1.00
CA TYR A 317 -2.02 -11.73 -2.35
C TYR A 317 -0.58 -12.26 -2.32
N VAL A 318 -0.16 -12.90 -3.39
CA VAL A 318 1.23 -13.39 -3.54
C VAL A 318 2.27 -12.27 -3.42
N THR A 319 1.88 -11.03 -3.69
CA THR A 319 2.70 -9.82 -3.51
C THR A 319 2.69 -9.26 -2.08
N GLY A 320 1.97 -9.90 -1.15
CA GLY A 320 1.80 -9.40 0.22
C GLY A 320 0.71 -8.33 0.39
N GLY A 321 0.06 -7.91 -0.71
CA GLY A 321 -1.08 -6.99 -0.66
C GLY A 321 -2.30 -7.60 0.04
N ILE A 322 -3.14 -6.77 0.64
CA ILE A 322 -4.42 -7.13 1.27
C ILE A 322 -5.52 -6.19 0.82
N GLY A 323 -6.78 -6.65 0.90
CA GLY A 323 -7.94 -5.92 0.39
C GLY A 323 -8.24 -6.28 -1.07
N ALA A 324 -9.24 -7.14 -1.30
CA ALA A 324 -9.52 -7.72 -2.60
C ALA A 324 -10.47 -6.85 -3.45
N THR A 325 -11.37 -6.07 -2.80
CA THR A 325 -12.49 -5.43 -3.48
C THR A 325 -12.40 -3.91 -3.45
N GLY A 326 -12.71 -3.25 -4.59
CA GLY A 326 -12.85 -1.80 -4.65
C GLY A 326 -14.11 -1.29 -3.92
N ALA A 327 -15.14 -2.13 -3.77
CA ALA A 327 -16.32 -1.80 -2.98
C ALA A 327 -15.96 -1.78 -1.49
N GLY A 328 -15.92 -0.59 -0.89
CA GLY A 328 -15.52 -0.40 0.50
C GLY A 328 -14.03 -0.60 0.76
N GLU A 329 -13.18 -0.70 -0.27
CA GLU A 329 -11.72 -0.88 -0.11
C GLU A 329 -11.40 -2.08 0.80
N ALA A 330 -12.16 -3.18 0.62
CA ALA A 330 -12.38 -4.18 1.65
C ALA A 330 -11.70 -5.52 1.36
N PHE A 331 -11.51 -6.31 2.42
CA PHE A 331 -11.27 -7.73 2.28
C PHE A 331 -12.42 -8.40 1.52
N GLY A 332 -12.11 -9.40 0.69
CA GLY A 332 -13.09 -10.35 0.17
C GLY A 332 -13.33 -11.49 1.16
N GLY A 333 -14.22 -12.41 0.80
CA GLY A 333 -14.26 -13.71 1.46
C GLY A 333 -12.99 -14.53 1.20
N ASP A 334 -12.82 -15.65 1.90
CA ASP A 334 -11.66 -16.52 1.72
C ASP A 334 -11.47 -16.92 0.27
N TYR A 335 -10.23 -16.89 -0.18
CA TYR A 335 -9.80 -17.22 -1.55
C TYR A 335 -10.36 -16.30 -2.65
N ASN A 336 -11.11 -15.23 -2.30
CA ASN A 336 -11.55 -14.23 -3.27
C ASN A 336 -10.41 -13.24 -3.54
N LEU A 337 -9.52 -13.59 -4.45
CA LEU A 337 -8.31 -12.85 -4.79
C LEU A 337 -8.26 -12.55 -6.30
N PRO A 338 -9.11 -11.65 -6.82
CA PRO A 338 -9.11 -11.26 -8.23
C PRO A 338 -7.78 -10.61 -8.62
N ASN A 339 -7.32 -10.79 -9.87
CA ASN A 339 -6.05 -10.23 -10.34
C ASN A 339 -6.21 -8.81 -10.91
N ALA A 340 -7.02 -8.64 -11.95
CA ALA A 340 -7.16 -7.37 -12.66
C ALA A 340 -7.92 -6.30 -11.85
N THR A 341 -8.81 -6.72 -10.96
CA THR A 341 -9.62 -5.84 -10.10
C THR A 341 -9.17 -5.85 -8.63
N ALA A 342 -8.01 -6.46 -8.34
CA ALA A 342 -7.42 -6.41 -7.01
C ALA A 342 -7.30 -4.97 -6.54
N TYR A 343 -7.90 -4.65 -5.38
CA TYR A 343 -7.73 -3.32 -4.82
C TYR A 343 -6.33 -3.17 -4.24
N ALA A 344 -5.95 -4.06 -3.33
CA ALA A 344 -4.58 -4.17 -2.77
C ALA A 344 -3.93 -2.80 -2.56
N GLU A 345 -4.59 -1.96 -1.76
CA GLU A 345 -4.21 -0.56 -1.55
C GLU A 345 -2.80 -0.43 -0.97
N THR A 346 -2.04 0.54 -1.44
CA THR A 346 -0.70 0.86 -0.90
C THR A 346 -0.73 1.12 0.61
N CYS A 347 -1.76 1.84 1.12
CA CYS A 347 -1.90 2.05 2.57
C CYS A 347 -2.19 0.74 3.32
N ALA A 348 -2.92 -0.18 2.72
CA ALA A 348 -3.18 -1.49 3.32
C ALA A 348 -1.90 -2.35 3.39
N ALA A 349 -1.04 -2.28 2.38
CA ALA A 349 0.28 -2.92 2.43
C ALA A 349 1.15 -2.32 3.55
N ILE A 350 1.16 -0.99 3.72
CA ILE A 350 1.86 -0.33 4.83
C ILE A 350 1.27 -0.77 6.18
N GLY A 351 -0.07 -0.78 6.33
CA GLY A 351 -0.73 -1.26 7.53
C GLY A 351 -0.37 -2.72 7.86
N ASN A 352 -0.31 -3.58 6.83
CA ASN A 352 0.09 -4.98 6.97
C ASN A 352 1.55 -5.12 7.44
N ALA A 353 2.46 -4.29 6.93
CA ALA A 353 3.86 -4.25 7.39
C ALA A 353 3.96 -3.83 8.87
N LEU A 354 3.25 -2.75 9.25
CA LEU A 354 3.19 -2.26 10.63
C LEU A 354 2.62 -3.31 11.59
N TRP A 355 1.60 -4.05 11.16
CA TRP A 355 0.97 -5.11 11.96
C TRP A 355 1.91 -6.32 12.12
N ASN A 356 2.51 -6.82 11.04
CA ASN A 356 3.43 -7.97 11.10
C ASN A 356 4.67 -7.69 11.96
N GLN A 357 5.22 -6.48 11.91
CA GLN A 357 6.30 -6.09 12.83
C GLN A 357 5.87 -6.21 14.30
N ARG A 358 4.67 -5.74 14.64
CA ARG A 358 4.13 -5.81 16.00
C ARG A 358 3.87 -7.25 16.44
N MET A 359 3.36 -8.09 15.53
CA MET A 359 3.19 -9.53 15.78
C MET A 359 4.54 -10.21 16.06
N PHE A 360 5.57 -9.86 15.29
CA PHE A 360 6.92 -10.33 15.59
C PHE A 360 7.40 -9.87 16.98
N LEU A 361 7.21 -8.61 17.33
CA LEU A 361 7.62 -8.07 18.64
C LEU A 361 6.88 -8.72 19.82
N LEU A 362 5.67 -9.25 19.61
CA LEU A 362 4.92 -10.04 20.61
C LEU A 362 5.46 -11.47 20.73
N HIS A 363 5.76 -12.14 19.61
CA HIS A 363 5.94 -13.60 19.56
C HIS A 363 7.38 -14.05 19.28
N GLY A 364 8.21 -13.23 18.65
CA GLY A 364 9.57 -13.58 18.22
C GLY A 364 9.62 -14.73 17.21
N ASP A 365 8.58 -14.81 16.33
CA ASP A 365 8.46 -15.86 15.32
C ASP A 365 8.72 -15.28 13.94
N ALA A 366 9.62 -15.92 13.17
CA ALA A 366 10.04 -15.49 11.84
C ALA A 366 8.90 -15.49 10.81
N LYS A 367 7.83 -16.24 11.03
CA LYS A 367 6.67 -16.28 10.13
C LYS A 367 6.08 -14.89 9.87
N TYR A 368 6.11 -14.01 10.86
CA TYR A 368 5.66 -12.62 10.71
C TYR A 368 6.64 -11.79 9.89
N ILE A 369 7.93 -12.06 10.02
CA ILE A 369 8.96 -11.39 9.21
C ILE A 369 8.94 -11.91 7.76
N ASP A 370 8.58 -13.18 7.51
CA ASP A 370 8.41 -13.71 6.15
C ASP A 370 7.28 -12.97 5.41
N VAL A 371 6.16 -12.69 6.10
CA VAL A 371 5.08 -11.85 5.53
C VAL A 371 5.53 -10.40 5.38
N LEU A 372 6.19 -9.83 6.37
CA LEU A 372 6.72 -8.46 6.32
C LEU A 372 7.68 -8.27 5.14
N GLU A 373 8.63 -9.18 4.95
CA GLU A 373 9.59 -9.15 3.83
C GLU A 373 8.87 -9.20 2.48
N ARG A 374 7.90 -10.10 2.32
CA ARG A 374 7.07 -10.18 1.11
C ARG A 374 6.35 -8.88 0.81
N VAL A 375 5.74 -8.26 1.82
CA VAL A 375 5.06 -6.96 1.71
C VAL A 375 6.05 -5.88 1.30
N LEU A 376 7.19 -5.77 2.00
CA LEU A 376 8.21 -4.74 1.76
C LEU A 376 8.77 -4.81 0.33
N TYR A 377 9.19 -5.99 -0.12
CA TYR A 377 9.87 -6.15 -1.41
C TYR A 377 8.92 -6.18 -2.61
N ASN A 378 7.60 -6.25 -2.41
CA ASN A 378 6.63 -6.35 -3.49
C ASN A 378 5.48 -5.34 -3.35
N GLY A 379 4.43 -5.66 -2.59
CA GLY A 379 3.18 -4.90 -2.55
C GLY A 379 3.32 -3.48 -2.00
N LEU A 380 4.27 -3.21 -1.12
CA LEU A 380 4.45 -1.89 -0.52
C LEU A 380 5.24 -0.95 -1.45
N ILE A 381 6.46 -1.34 -1.85
CA ILE A 381 7.31 -0.48 -2.68
C ILE A 381 6.81 -0.32 -4.11
N SER A 382 5.90 -1.20 -4.58
CA SER A 382 5.18 -0.96 -5.84
C SER A 382 4.33 0.30 -5.78
N GLY A 383 3.92 0.75 -4.58
CA GLY A 383 3.13 1.95 -4.36
C GLY A 383 3.81 3.26 -4.75
N VAL A 384 5.14 3.28 -4.93
CA VAL A 384 5.91 4.46 -5.33
C VAL A 384 6.85 4.14 -6.48
N ALA A 385 6.95 5.04 -7.46
CA ALA A 385 7.91 4.93 -8.53
C ALA A 385 9.33 5.23 -8.06
N LEU A 386 10.33 4.69 -8.74
CA LEU A 386 11.75 4.96 -8.48
C LEU A 386 12.08 6.47 -8.51
N THR A 387 11.33 7.25 -9.28
CA THR A 387 11.45 8.72 -9.34
C THR A 387 10.92 9.45 -8.10
N GLY A 388 10.17 8.78 -7.22
CA GLY A 388 9.57 9.36 -6.00
C GLY A 388 8.37 10.30 -6.21
N LYS A 389 7.88 10.50 -7.44
CA LYS A 389 6.82 11.47 -7.79
C LYS A 389 5.57 10.86 -8.44
N LEU A 390 5.55 9.55 -8.64
CA LEU A 390 4.43 8.83 -9.22
C LEU A 390 4.06 7.67 -8.31
N PHE A 391 2.76 7.46 -8.11
CA PHE A 391 2.25 6.54 -7.09
C PHE A 391 1.19 5.61 -7.66
N PHE A 392 1.05 4.43 -7.04
CA PHE A 392 -0.15 3.63 -7.14
C PHE A 392 -1.01 3.81 -5.89
N TYR A 393 -2.32 3.92 -6.09
CA TYR A 393 -3.31 3.75 -5.04
C TYR A 393 -3.60 2.26 -4.87
N THR A 394 -4.08 1.62 -5.93
CA THR A 394 -4.33 0.18 -6.02
C THR A 394 -3.17 -0.52 -6.73
N ASN A 395 -2.91 -1.78 -6.35
CA ASN A 395 -1.81 -2.59 -6.88
C ASN A 395 -2.35 -3.90 -7.47
N PRO A 396 -2.94 -3.87 -8.68
CA PRO A 396 -3.47 -5.07 -9.33
C PRO A 396 -2.36 -6.05 -9.73
N LEU A 397 -2.70 -7.33 -9.85
CA LEU A 397 -1.78 -8.37 -10.28
C LEU A 397 -1.90 -8.68 -11.79
N GLU A 398 -2.81 -8.01 -12.47
CA GLU A 398 -3.02 -8.10 -13.91
C GLU A 398 -3.51 -6.75 -14.45
N SER A 399 -3.00 -6.33 -15.60
CA SER A 399 -3.41 -5.12 -16.29
C SER A 399 -3.52 -5.40 -17.78
N TYR A 400 -4.58 -4.92 -18.38
CA TYR A 400 -4.79 -4.92 -19.85
C TYR A 400 -4.53 -3.52 -20.45
N GLY A 401 -3.89 -2.61 -19.69
CA GLY A 401 -3.67 -1.23 -20.04
C GLY A 401 -4.59 -0.23 -19.30
N GLN A 402 -5.48 -0.68 -18.42
CA GLN A 402 -6.38 0.20 -17.65
C GLN A 402 -5.69 0.88 -16.48
N HIS A 403 -4.51 0.44 -16.07
CA HIS A 403 -3.85 0.90 -14.85
C HIS A 403 -2.53 1.62 -15.14
N GLN A 404 -2.31 2.75 -14.46
CA GLN A 404 -1.09 3.54 -14.55
C GLN A 404 -0.80 4.27 -13.24
N ARG A 405 0.45 4.68 -13.06
CA ARG A 405 0.84 5.51 -11.93
C ARG A 405 0.30 6.93 -12.08
N SER A 406 -0.01 7.57 -10.95
CA SER A 406 -0.51 8.93 -10.90
C SER A 406 0.43 9.83 -10.10
N PRO A 407 0.61 11.12 -10.47
CA PRO A 407 1.42 12.05 -9.70
C PRO A 407 0.81 12.38 -8.33
N TRP A 408 -0.51 12.39 -8.21
CA TRP A 408 -1.24 12.64 -6.97
C TRP A 408 -2.68 12.12 -7.06
N PHE A 409 -3.39 12.12 -5.92
CA PHE A 409 -4.78 11.68 -5.84
C PHE A 409 -5.63 12.73 -5.09
N SER A 410 -6.92 12.79 -5.39
CA SER A 410 -7.87 13.57 -4.59
C SER A 410 -7.92 13.08 -3.14
N CYS A 411 -7.91 11.76 -2.92
CA CYS A 411 -7.62 11.13 -1.63
C CYS A 411 -6.13 10.73 -1.62
N ALA A 412 -5.26 11.55 -1.03
CA ALA A 412 -3.81 11.39 -1.14
C ALA A 412 -3.19 10.57 0.02
N CYS A 413 -3.97 9.65 0.60
CA CYS A 413 -3.48 8.83 1.71
C CYS A 413 -2.24 8.00 1.36
N CYS A 414 -2.15 7.44 0.15
CA CYS A 414 -1.03 6.58 -0.23
C CYS A 414 0.31 7.32 -0.39
N PRO A 415 0.42 8.44 -1.12
CA PRO A 415 1.66 9.21 -1.21
C PRO A 415 2.15 9.72 0.16
N SER A 416 1.25 10.26 0.97
CA SER A 416 1.58 10.76 2.32
C SER A 416 2.01 9.63 3.25
N ASN A 417 1.38 8.46 3.14
CA ASN A 417 1.71 7.28 3.94
C ASN A 417 3.07 6.66 3.53
N ILE A 418 3.40 6.63 2.24
CA ILE A 418 4.74 6.25 1.75
C ILE A 418 5.80 7.18 2.34
N SER A 419 5.56 8.50 2.30
CA SER A 419 6.51 9.49 2.82
C SER A 419 6.89 9.24 4.28
N ARG A 420 5.93 8.81 5.14
CA ARG A 420 6.20 8.51 6.55
C ARG A 420 6.78 7.12 6.79
N PHE A 421 6.42 6.13 5.97
CA PHE A 421 6.85 4.75 6.18
C PHE A 421 8.31 4.54 5.78
N MET A 422 8.71 5.05 4.61
CA MET A 422 10.03 4.78 4.05
C MET A 422 11.20 5.08 5.00
N PRO A 423 11.27 6.21 5.72
CA PRO A 423 12.38 6.48 6.63
C PRO A 423 12.47 5.49 7.81
N SER A 424 11.41 4.76 8.11
CA SER A 424 11.37 3.79 9.22
C SER A 424 11.91 2.40 8.86
N VAL A 425 12.14 2.11 7.57
CA VAL A 425 12.58 0.79 7.07
C VAL A 425 13.80 0.22 7.81
N PRO A 426 14.83 1.01 8.17
CA PRO A 426 15.97 0.48 8.91
C PRO A 426 15.59 -0.14 10.28
N GLY A 427 14.48 0.30 10.89
CA GLY A 427 14.00 -0.22 12.18
C GLY A 427 13.37 -1.63 12.12
N TYR A 428 13.25 -2.23 10.93
CA TYR A 428 12.75 -3.60 10.75
C TYR A 428 13.89 -4.63 10.61
N VAL A 429 15.14 -4.17 10.48
CA VAL A 429 16.30 -5.05 10.20
C VAL A 429 16.67 -5.88 11.40
N TYR A 430 16.68 -5.27 12.59
CA TYR A 430 17.12 -5.90 13.82
C TYR A 430 16.13 -5.74 14.96
N ALA A 431 16.14 -6.72 15.86
CA ALA A 431 15.50 -6.62 17.16
C ALA A 431 16.36 -7.27 18.24
N GLN A 432 16.07 -6.99 19.51
CA GLN A 432 16.77 -7.61 20.63
C GLN A 432 15.80 -8.09 21.70
N ARG A 433 16.23 -9.12 22.38
CA ARG A 433 15.61 -9.58 23.63
C ARG A 433 16.70 -10.06 24.57
N ASP A 434 16.78 -9.44 25.73
CA ASP A 434 17.81 -9.78 26.71
C ASP A 434 19.24 -9.61 26.14
N ASP A 435 20.03 -10.69 26.13
CA ASP A 435 21.37 -10.80 25.57
C ASP A 435 21.36 -11.43 24.15
N THR A 436 20.25 -11.30 23.44
CA THR A 436 20.07 -11.91 22.12
C THR A 436 19.74 -10.86 21.07
N LEU A 437 20.52 -10.84 20.00
CA LEU A 437 20.23 -10.08 18.78
C LEU A 437 19.44 -10.96 17.80
N TYR A 438 18.39 -10.41 17.21
CA TYR A 438 17.62 -11.01 16.12
C TYR A 438 17.91 -10.27 14.82
N VAL A 439 18.42 -10.99 13.82
CA VAL A 439 18.62 -10.46 12.46
C VAL A 439 17.42 -10.88 11.61
N ASN A 440 16.54 -9.92 11.30
CA ASN A 440 15.23 -10.14 10.69
C ASN A 440 15.27 -10.00 9.17
N LEU A 441 15.90 -8.94 8.66
CA LEU A 441 16.01 -8.65 7.23
C LEU A 441 17.48 -8.62 6.80
N PHE A 442 17.71 -9.05 5.57
CA PHE A 442 19.05 -9.06 4.98
C PHE A 442 19.21 -7.80 4.12
N ILE A 443 19.81 -6.79 4.73
CA ILE A 443 20.05 -5.47 4.13
C ILE A 443 21.45 -5.07 4.54
N ASP A 444 22.30 -4.69 3.58
CA ASP A 444 23.64 -4.20 3.89
C ASP A 444 23.52 -2.99 4.84
N SER A 445 24.10 -3.13 6.02
CA SER A 445 23.86 -2.18 7.10
C SER A 445 24.90 -2.28 8.24
N GLN A 446 24.96 -1.23 9.04
CA GLN A 446 25.77 -1.13 10.25
C GLN A 446 24.92 -0.67 11.40
N VAL A 447 25.16 -1.27 12.58
CA VAL A 447 24.49 -0.90 13.83
C VAL A 447 25.38 -1.19 15.04
N LYS A 448 25.27 -0.35 16.08
CA LYS A 448 25.85 -0.62 17.39
C LYS A 448 24.72 -0.96 18.38
N VAL A 449 24.83 -2.07 19.08
CA VAL A 449 23.82 -2.57 20.02
C VAL A 449 24.40 -2.84 21.41
N ASP A 450 23.59 -2.68 22.42
CA ASP A 450 23.90 -3.11 23.82
C ASP A 450 23.12 -4.37 24.15
N LEU A 451 23.80 -5.51 24.25
CA LEU A 451 23.24 -6.80 24.61
C LEU A 451 23.56 -7.12 26.09
N LYS A 452 22.78 -6.51 27.02
CA LYS A 452 22.98 -6.61 28.48
C LYS A 452 24.40 -6.25 28.93
N GLY A 453 24.92 -5.14 28.44
CA GLY A 453 26.23 -4.60 28.78
C GLY A 453 27.35 -5.03 27.83
N HIS A 454 27.08 -5.92 26.87
CA HIS A 454 27.99 -6.19 25.78
C HIS A 454 27.72 -5.16 24.66
N GLN A 455 28.67 -4.22 24.48
CA GLN A 455 28.63 -3.28 23.35
C GLN A 455 29.16 -3.99 22.10
N VAL A 456 28.32 -4.12 21.08
CA VAL A 456 28.63 -4.91 19.88
C VAL A 456 28.35 -4.08 18.63
N ASN A 457 29.34 -3.96 17.74
CA ASN A 457 29.11 -3.45 16.40
C ASN A 457 28.73 -4.65 15.50
N ILE A 458 27.65 -4.49 14.75
CA ILE A 458 27.17 -5.47 13.79
C ILE A 458 27.25 -4.82 12.41
N GLN A 459 27.81 -5.56 11.45
CA GLN A 459 27.82 -5.17 10.05
C GLN A 459 27.24 -6.31 9.21
N GLN A 460 26.25 -6.03 8.39
CA GLN A 460 25.81 -6.92 7.31
C GLN A 460 26.41 -6.44 5.99
N GLU A 461 26.91 -7.38 5.20
CA GLU A 461 27.43 -7.21 3.83
C GLU A 461 26.66 -8.19 2.93
N THR A 462 25.88 -7.66 1.95
CA THR A 462 25.06 -8.49 1.08
C THR A 462 24.60 -7.73 -0.17
N GLU A 463 24.40 -8.45 -1.27
CA GLU A 463 23.70 -7.95 -2.47
C GLU A 463 22.22 -8.41 -2.53
N TYR A 464 21.65 -8.74 -1.38
CA TYR A 464 20.23 -9.11 -1.29
C TYR A 464 19.32 -7.93 -1.71
N PRO A 465 18.26 -8.10 -2.52
CA PRO A 465 17.59 -9.36 -2.87
C PRO A 465 18.11 -10.03 -4.18
N TRP A 466 19.23 -9.57 -4.73
CA TRP A 466 19.75 -10.09 -6.01
C TRP A 466 20.57 -11.37 -5.84
N GLU A 467 21.32 -11.47 -4.75
CA GLU A 467 22.15 -12.62 -4.40
C GLU A 467 21.84 -13.12 -2.99
N GLY A 468 22.01 -14.41 -2.75
CA GLY A 468 21.68 -15.04 -1.47
C GLY A 468 22.81 -15.05 -0.45
N SER A 469 23.98 -14.54 -0.81
CA SER A 469 25.11 -14.46 0.10
C SER A 469 24.95 -13.31 1.09
N VAL A 470 25.08 -13.61 2.39
CA VAL A 470 25.02 -12.64 3.48
C VAL A 470 26.16 -12.90 4.46
N LYS A 471 26.94 -11.88 4.78
CA LYS A 471 27.95 -11.94 5.82
C LYS A 471 27.60 -10.98 6.94
N ILE A 472 27.55 -11.47 8.16
CA ILE A 472 27.25 -10.71 9.38
C ILE A 472 28.52 -10.72 10.25
N THR A 473 29.23 -9.61 10.30
CA THR A 473 30.38 -9.43 11.18
C THR A 473 29.89 -9.02 12.55
N VAL A 474 30.35 -9.75 13.58
CA VAL A 474 30.05 -9.51 14.99
C VAL A 474 31.32 -9.01 15.67
N ASP A 475 31.30 -7.75 16.10
CA ASP A 475 32.48 -7.03 16.58
C ASP A 475 32.25 -6.46 17.97
N PRO A 476 32.30 -7.30 19.06
CA PRO A 476 32.16 -6.83 20.42
C PRO A 476 33.37 -5.99 20.84
N GLU A 477 33.18 -4.94 21.66
CA GLU A 477 34.27 -4.14 22.23
C GLU A 477 35.18 -4.99 23.10
N GLU A 478 34.60 -5.92 23.86
CA GLU A 478 35.29 -6.93 24.69
C GLU A 478 34.67 -8.30 24.41
N PRO A 479 35.50 -9.39 24.40
CA PRO A 479 34.99 -10.73 24.23
C PRO A 479 33.86 -11.04 25.22
N GLY A 480 32.71 -11.59 24.74
CA GLY A 480 31.54 -11.85 25.59
C GLY A 480 30.65 -12.97 25.07
N GLU A 481 29.94 -13.62 26.00
CA GLU A 481 28.95 -14.65 25.65
C GLU A 481 27.56 -14.02 25.49
N PHE A 482 27.03 -14.08 24.26
CA PHE A 482 25.67 -13.68 23.93
C PHE A 482 25.16 -14.48 22.72
N ALA A 483 23.91 -14.29 22.34
CA ALA A 483 23.32 -14.99 21.22
C ALA A 483 23.05 -14.06 20.01
N VAL A 484 23.31 -14.58 18.82
CA VAL A 484 22.88 -14.00 17.54
C VAL A 484 21.95 -15.02 16.88
N PHE A 485 20.69 -14.61 16.67
CA PHE A 485 19.64 -15.40 16.03
C PHE A 485 19.43 -14.85 14.63
N VAL A 486 19.64 -15.68 13.61
CA VAL A 486 19.56 -15.27 12.21
C VAL A 486 18.37 -15.96 11.58
N ARG A 487 17.48 -15.19 10.98
CA ARG A 487 16.29 -15.73 10.29
C ARG A 487 16.71 -16.59 9.10
N ILE A 488 16.05 -17.72 8.94
CA ILE A 488 16.12 -18.52 7.71
C ILE A 488 14.78 -18.37 7.00
N PRO A 489 14.73 -17.61 5.88
CA PRO A 489 13.50 -17.28 5.19
C PRO A 489 12.68 -18.49 4.79
N GLY A 490 11.34 -18.42 4.92
CA GLY A 490 10.43 -19.52 4.57
C GLY A 490 10.57 -19.96 3.11
N TRP A 491 10.83 -19.05 2.17
CA TRP A 491 11.01 -19.36 0.76
C TRP A 491 12.23 -20.28 0.51
N THR A 492 13.28 -20.24 1.34
CA THR A 492 14.41 -21.19 1.28
C THR A 492 14.02 -22.58 1.78
N GLN A 493 12.92 -22.69 2.51
CA GLN A 493 12.41 -23.91 3.11
C GLN A 493 11.22 -24.49 2.33
N ASN A 494 11.08 -24.11 1.06
CA ASN A 494 9.94 -24.46 0.19
C ASN A 494 8.58 -23.92 0.67
N GLN A 495 8.55 -22.81 1.39
CA GLN A 495 7.34 -22.20 1.90
C GLN A 495 7.27 -20.73 1.44
N PRO A 496 6.57 -20.41 0.31
CA PRO A 496 6.45 -19.05 -0.21
C PRO A 496 5.83 -18.08 0.81
N ILE A 497 4.88 -18.59 1.59
CA ILE A 497 4.14 -17.89 2.65
C ILE A 497 3.89 -18.88 3.80
N PRO A 498 3.75 -18.44 5.06
CA PRO A 498 3.55 -19.35 6.20
C PRO A 498 2.11 -19.92 6.27
N SER A 499 1.61 -20.46 5.17
CA SER A 499 0.32 -21.15 5.01
C SER A 499 0.33 -22.04 3.77
N ASN A 500 -0.83 -22.65 3.44
CA ASN A 500 -1.03 -23.42 2.21
C ASN A 500 -1.65 -22.61 1.05
N LEU A 501 -1.88 -21.30 1.23
CA LEU A 501 -2.49 -20.45 0.19
C LEU A 501 -1.63 -20.41 -1.08
N TYR A 502 -0.31 -20.39 -0.92
CA TYR A 502 0.65 -20.47 -2.03
C TYR A 502 1.66 -21.60 -1.79
N GLN A 503 1.99 -22.31 -2.85
CA GLN A 503 2.96 -23.40 -2.82
C GLN A 503 3.85 -23.36 -4.04
N TYR A 504 5.08 -23.85 -3.91
CA TYR A 504 5.93 -24.05 -5.09
C TYR A 504 5.47 -25.26 -5.89
N LEU A 505 5.43 -25.11 -7.21
CA LEU A 505 5.07 -26.19 -8.14
C LEU A 505 6.00 -27.42 -8.01
N SER A 506 7.26 -27.19 -7.67
CA SER A 506 8.25 -28.23 -7.37
C SER A 506 9.06 -27.83 -6.14
N ARG A 507 9.43 -28.83 -5.33
CA ARG A 507 10.33 -28.62 -4.20
C ARG A 507 11.78 -28.44 -4.68
N SER A 508 12.53 -27.59 -4.01
CA SER A 508 14.00 -27.51 -4.15
C SER A 508 14.65 -28.41 -3.10
N GLU A 509 15.66 -29.13 -3.50
CA GLU A 509 16.53 -29.91 -2.59
C GLU A 509 17.67 -29.07 -2.02
N GLU A 510 17.94 -27.90 -2.63
CA GLU A 510 18.96 -26.97 -2.15
C GLU A 510 18.53 -26.35 -0.83
N LYS A 511 19.46 -26.27 0.10
CA LYS A 511 19.23 -25.77 1.48
C LYS A 511 20.10 -24.56 1.75
N ALA A 512 19.62 -23.68 2.63
CA ALA A 512 20.45 -22.62 3.18
C ALA A 512 21.67 -23.21 3.90
N VAL A 513 22.84 -22.61 3.65
CA VAL A 513 24.10 -22.97 4.31
C VAL A 513 24.44 -21.88 5.32
N LEU A 514 24.88 -22.28 6.51
CA LEU A 514 25.36 -21.38 7.56
C LEU A 514 26.78 -21.76 7.94
N LYS A 515 27.66 -20.75 8.02
CA LYS A 515 29.03 -20.89 8.49
C LYS A 515 29.28 -19.91 9.64
N VAL A 516 30.13 -20.30 10.57
CA VAL A 516 30.65 -19.41 11.63
C VAL A 516 32.16 -19.40 11.49
N ASN A 517 32.74 -18.23 11.22
CA ASN A 517 34.19 -18.08 10.96
C ASN A 517 34.71 -19.01 9.82
N GLY A 518 33.92 -19.16 8.74
CA GLY A 518 34.23 -19.99 7.60
C GLY A 518 33.96 -21.49 7.78
N GLU A 519 33.66 -21.96 9.01
CA GLU A 519 33.34 -23.36 9.28
C GLU A 519 31.83 -23.60 9.17
N GLN A 520 31.43 -24.54 8.30
CA GLN A 520 30.02 -24.91 8.16
C GLN A 520 29.47 -25.45 9.48
N THR A 521 28.33 -24.92 9.88
CA THR A 521 27.67 -25.22 11.16
C THR A 521 26.26 -25.74 10.90
N ASP A 522 25.97 -26.92 11.45
CA ASP A 522 24.60 -27.43 11.46
C ASP A 522 23.77 -26.58 12.42
N PHE A 523 22.53 -26.29 12.03
CA PHE A 523 21.62 -25.49 12.83
C PHE A 523 20.23 -26.13 12.91
N ASN A 524 19.60 -25.93 14.06
CA ASN A 524 18.19 -26.22 14.26
C ASN A 524 17.42 -24.90 14.33
N LEU A 525 16.25 -24.86 13.74
CA LEU A 525 15.40 -23.69 13.77
C LEU A 525 14.53 -23.66 15.02
N ASP A 526 14.52 -22.50 15.68
CA ASP A 526 13.53 -22.16 16.66
C ASP A 526 12.73 -20.98 16.18
N LYS A 527 11.43 -21.18 15.94
CA LYS A 527 10.54 -20.15 15.37
C LYS A 527 11.13 -19.50 14.12
N GLY A 528 11.78 -20.31 13.26
CA GLY A 528 12.38 -19.86 12.00
C GLY A 528 13.76 -19.20 12.11
N TYR A 529 14.39 -19.18 13.29
CA TYR A 529 15.74 -18.64 13.49
C TYR A 529 16.77 -19.75 13.73
N ALA A 530 17.92 -19.65 13.05
CA ALA A 530 19.14 -20.37 13.41
C ALA A 530 19.77 -19.69 14.63
N ARG A 531 20.01 -20.48 15.70
CA ARG A 531 20.49 -19.97 16.99
C ARG A 531 21.99 -20.15 17.08
N ILE A 532 22.74 -19.07 17.34
CA ILE A 532 24.19 -19.10 17.53
C ILE A 532 24.49 -18.46 18.89
N ARG A 533 24.75 -19.26 19.90
CA ARG A 533 25.20 -18.79 21.25
C ARG A 533 26.63 -19.24 21.48
N ARG A 534 27.52 -18.29 21.68
CA ARG A 534 28.95 -18.55 21.90
C ARG A 534 29.61 -17.35 22.58
N THR A 535 30.85 -17.49 22.99
CA THR A 535 31.74 -16.35 23.25
C THR A 535 32.15 -15.77 21.90
N TRP A 536 31.77 -14.52 21.65
CA TRP A 536 32.13 -13.76 20.45
C TRP A 536 33.41 -12.96 20.70
N ASN A 537 34.27 -12.96 19.72
CA ASN A 537 35.47 -12.15 19.66
C ASN A 537 35.34 -11.12 18.55
N LYS A 538 36.21 -10.10 18.61
CA LYS A 538 36.25 -9.06 17.57
C LYS A 538 36.53 -9.66 16.20
N GLY A 539 35.66 -9.36 15.22
CA GLY A 539 35.74 -9.82 13.85
C GLY A 539 35.21 -11.22 13.59
N ASP A 540 34.59 -11.90 14.59
CA ASP A 540 33.85 -13.12 14.32
C ASP A 540 32.73 -12.87 13.30
N ALA A 541 32.46 -13.84 12.41
CA ALA A 541 31.47 -13.68 11.35
C ALA A 541 30.50 -14.86 11.27
N VAL A 542 29.25 -14.54 10.93
CA VAL A 542 28.24 -15.50 10.47
C VAL A 542 28.04 -15.28 8.98
N GLU A 543 28.18 -16.31 8.19
CA GLU A 543 28.00 -16.30 6.75
C GLU A 543 26.82 -17.20 6.40
N LEU A 544 25.92 -16.68 5.56
CA LEU A 544 24.75 -17.40 5.04
C LEU A 544 24.85 -17.46 3.52
N ASP A 545 24.39 -18.56 2.95
CA ASP A 545 24.18 -18.69 1.52
C ASP A 545 22.78 -19.28 1.29
N PHE A 546 21.92 -18.45 0.67
CA PHE A 546 20.55 -18.79 0.33
C PHE A 546 20.44 -19.11 -1.15
N PRO A 547 20.20 -20.38 -1.55
CA PRO A 547 19.95 -20.70 -2.95
C PRO A 547 18.75 -19.90 -3.48
N MET A 548 18.94 -19.18 -4.59
CA MET A 548 17.91 -18.34 -5.22
C MET A 548 17.57 -18.81 -6.66
N PRO A 549 17.11 -20.05 -6.88
CA PRO A 549 16.63 -20.46 -8.19
C PRO A 549 15.33 -19.73 -8.55
N VAL A 550 15.04 -19.63 -9.83
CA VAL A 550 13.71 -19.20 -10.30
C VAL A 550 12.67 -20.25 -9.92
N ARG A 551 11.65 -19.85 -9.17
CA ARG A 551 10.61 -20.74 -8.65
C ARG A 551 9.24 -20.40 -9.27
N ARG A 552 8.45 -21.45 -9.50
CA ARG A 552 7.06 -21.35 -9.93
C ARG A 552 6.14 -21.55 -8.73
N VAL A 553 5.27 -20.56 -8.48
CA VAL A 553 4.28 -20.58 -7.40
C VAL A 553 2.90 -20.88 -7.96
N ILE A 554 2.17 -21.76 -7.31
CA ILE A 554 0.76 -22.04 -7.55
C ILE A 554 -0.06 -21.62 -6.34
N SER A 555 -1.29 -21.21 -6.57
CA SER A 555 -2.23 -20.87 -5.50
C SER A 555 -3.03 -22.09 -5.04
N HIS A 556 -3.67 -21.96 -3.88
CA HIS A 556 -4.68 -22.90 -3.40
C HIS A 556 -5.79 -23.07 -4.47
N PRO A 557 -6.34 -24.28 -4.68
CA PRO A 557 -7.37 -24.52 -5.71
C PRO A 557 -8.65 -23.70 -5.58
N GLU A 558 -8.96 -23.23 -4.37
CA GLU A 558 -10.13 -22.36 -4.14
C GLU A 558 -9.93 -20.93 -4.67
N VAL A 559 -8.71 -20.48 -4.97
CA VAL A 559 -8.45 -19.21 -5.66
C VAL A 559 -8.75 -19.39 -7.15
N LYS A 560 -10.01 -19.18 -7.52
CA LYS A 560 -10.54 -19.48 -8.88
C LYS A 560 -9.80 -18.73 -9.99
N GLU A 561 -9.37 -17.50 -9.73
CA GLU A 561 -8.67 -16.63 -10.69
C GLU A 561 -7.29 -17.17 -11.11
N ASN A 562 -6.70 -18.07 -10.31
CA ASN A 562 -5.36 -18.59 -10.53
C ASN A 562 -5.32 -20.06 -10.96
N ILE A 563 -6.48 -20.71 -11.19
CA ILE A 563 -6.55 -22.09 -11.64
C ILE A 563 -5.79 -22.23 -12.98
N GLY A 564 -4.83 -23.14 -13.01
CA GLY A 564 -4.01 -23.39 -14.21
C GLY A 564 -2.96 -22.33 -14.53
N LYS A 565 -2.73 -21.35 -13.63
CA LYS A 565 -1.69 -20.32 -13.76
C LYS A 565 -0.51 -20.57 -12.79
N VAL A 566 0.58 -19.87 -13.02
CA VAL A 566 1.75 -19.78 -12.11
C VAL A 566 2.21 -18.32 -11.97
N ALA A 567 2.69 -17.97 -10.79
CA ALA A 567 3.53 -16.79 -10.59
C ALA A 567 5.01 -17.20 -10.56
N LEU A 568 5.89 -16.23 -10.81
CA LEU A 568 7.33 -16.45 -10.75
C LEU A 568 7.91 -15.73 -9.53
N GLU A 569 8.80 -16.41 -8.83
CA GLU A 569 9.56 -15.86 -7.69
C GLU A 569 11.05 -16.18 -7.82
N ARG A 570 11.88 -15.26 -7.28
CA ARG A 570 13.29 -15.48 -7.01
C ARG A 570 13.67 -14.77 -5.72
N GLY A 571 14.13 -15.51 -4.72
CA GLY A 571 14.33 -14.97 -3.37
C GLY A 571 13.01 -14.36 -2.83
N PRO A 572 13.03 -13.14 -2.27
CA PRO A 572 11.84 -12.47 -1.73
C PRO A 572 10.97 -11.81 -2.82
N LEU A 573 11.45 -11.74 -4.07
CA LEU A 573 10.82 -10.99 -5.14
C LEU A 573 9.81 -11.83 -5.91
N VAL A 574 8.63 -11.26 -6.11
CA VAL A 574 7.62 -11.70 -7.07
C VAL A 574 7.87 -10.99 -8.39
N TYR A 575 7.69 -11.69 -9.50
CA TYR A 575 7.94 -11.18 -10.86
C TYR A 575 6.64 -11.07 -11.65
N CYS A 576 6.62 -10.15 -12.60
CA CYS A 576 5.53 -10.01 -13.57
C CYS A 576 6.09 -9.86 -14.98
N ALA A 577 5.34 -10.35 -15.96
CA ALA A 577 5.55 -10.02 -17.37
C ALA A 577 4.95 -8.65 -17.65
N GLU A 578 5.66 -7.78 -18.39
CA GLU A 578 5.18 -6.46 -18.80
C GLU A 578 5.31 -6.30 -20.32
N TRP A 579 4.37 -5.59 -20.94
CA TRP A 579 4.24 -5.42 -22.37
C TRP A 579 5.50 -4.96 -23.12
N PRO A 580 6.36 -4.04 -22.60
CA PRO A 580 7.51 -3.56 -23.35
C PRO A 580 8.55 -4.65 -23.62
N ASP A 581 8.60 -5.67 -22.74
CA ASP A 581 9.58 -6.75 -22.78
C ASP A 581 9.05 -7.98 -23.52
N ASN A 582 7.74 -7.98 -23.90
CA ASN A 582 7.05 -9.14 -24.42
C ASN A 582 6.30 -8.83 -25.73
N GLN A 583 6.95 -8.10 -26.65
CA GLN A 583 6.44 -7.76 -27.98
C GLN A 583 5.11 -6.96 -27.96
N GLY A 584 4.83 -6.23 -26.89
CA GLY A 584 3.67 -5.36 -26.75
C GLY A 584 2.44 -6.02 -26.12
N ASN A 585 2.47 -7.32 -25.82
CA ASN A 585 1.34 -8.06 -25.25
C ASN A 585 1.82 -9.07 -24.21
N VAL A 586 0.95 -9.39 -23.25
CA VAL A 586 1.19 -10.37 -22.19
C VAL A 586 0.04 -11.38 -22.09
N SER A 587 -1.17 -10.95 -22.39
CA SER A 587 -2.38 -11.77 -22.27
C SER A 587 -2.41 -13.01 -23.18
N ASN A 588 -1.60 -12.99 -24.24
CA ASN A 588 -1.47 -14.12 -25.18
C ASN A 588 -0.37 -15.12 -24.82
N LEU A 589 0.33 -14.92 -23.71
CA LEU A 589 1.45 -15.76 -23.33
C LEU A 589 0.99 -16.96 -22.50
N ALA A 590 1.54 -18.12 -22.79
CA ALA A 590 1.45 -19.31 -21.96
C ALA A 590 2.87 -19.77 -21.58
N LEU A 591 3.06 -20.12 -20.30
CA LEU A 591 4.29 -20.58 -19.70
C LEU A 591 4.17 -22.06 -19.28
N PRO A 592 4.40 -23.04 -20.17
CA PRO A 592 4.36 -24.46 -19.84
C PRO A 592 5.34 -24.82 -18.71
N ASN A 593 5.00 -25.87 -17.95
CA ASN A 593 5.82 -26.30 -16.81
C ASN A 593 7.27 -26.66 -17.20
N GLY A 594 7.48 -27.18 -18.42
CA GLY A 594 8.79 -27.58 -18.91
C GLY A 594 9.66 -26.46 -19.49
N THR A 595 9.16 -25.23 -19.55
CA THR A 595 9.93 -24.08 -20.04
C THR A 595 11.13 -23.80 -19.14
N GLU A 596 12.33 -23.78 -19.73
CA GLU A 596 13.55 -23.37 -19.01
C GLU A 596 13.51 -21.87 -18.75
N LEU A 597 13.75 -21.47 -17.50
CA LEU A 597 13.82 -20.08 -17.08
C LEU A 597 15.18 -19.79 -16.47
N LYS A 598 15.75 -18.63 -16.79
CA LYS A 598 17.07 -18.20 -16.31
C LYS A 598 16.98 -16.80 -15.72
N ALA A 599 17.63 -16.59 -14.59
CA ALA A 599 17.84 -15.27 -14.02
C ALA A 599 19.02 -14.60 -14.75
N GLU A 600 18.88 -13.31 -15.06
CA GLU A 600 19.92 -12.50 -15.69
C GLU A 600 19.94 -11.11 -15.03
N HIS A 601 21.11 -10.69 -14.54
CA HIS A 601 21.27 -9.38 -13.96
C HIS A 601 21.43 -8.30 -15.04
N ARG A 602 20.75 -7.15 -14.88
CA ARG A 602 20.67 -6.01 -15.81
C ARG A 602 21.06 -4.72 -15.11
N GLU A 603 22.32 -4.30 -15.20
CA GLU A 603 22.85 -3.09 -14.56
C GLU A 603 22.14 -1.80 -15.02
N ASN A 604 21.75 -1.72 -16.29
CA ASN A 604 21.18 -0.52 -16.91
C ASN A 604 19.64 -0.51 -16.98
N MET A 605 18.96 -1.32 -16.15
CA MET A 605 17.50 -1.41 -16.11
C MET A 605 16.99 -1.16 -14.69
N PHE A 606 16.13 -0.13 -14.49
CA PHE A 606 15.51 0.21 -13.20
C PHE A 606 16.47 0.25 -12.00
N ASP A 607 17.59 0.96 -12.16
CA ASP A 607 18.64 1.08 -11.14
C ASP A 607 19.29 -0.26 -10.77
N SER A 608 19.45 -1.16 -11.74
CA SER A 608 20.03 -2.49 -11.57
C SER A 608 19.07 -3.53 -10.99
N ILE A 609 18.57 -4.42 -11.84
CA ILE A 609 17.64 -5.51 -11.44
C ILE A 609 18.05 -6.86 -12.02
N THR A 610 17.62 -7.93 -11.38
CA THR A 610 17.65 -9.27 -11.96
C THR A 610 16.31 -9.57 -12.62
N VAL A 611 16.32 -9.91 -13.92
CA VAL A 611 15.16 -10.31 -14.72
C VAL A 611 15.10 -11.83 -14.87
N ILE A 612 13.91 -12.35 -15.19
CA ILE A 612 13.74 -13.77 -15.53
C ILE A 612 13.47 -13.88 -17.03
N LYS A 613 14.23 -14.71 -17.74
CA LYS A 613 14.13 -14.90 -19.19
C LYS A 613 13.83 -16.35 -19.56
N GLY A 614 13.19 -16.54 -20.71
CA GLY A 614 12.90 -17.85 -21.27
C GLY A 614 12.28 -17.78 -22.65
N GLN A 615 11.80 -18.92 -23.15
CA GLN A 615 11.02 -19.02 -24.38
C GLN A 615 9.61 -19.51 -24.01
N VAL A 616 8.59 -18.73 -24.34
CA VAL A 616 7.18 -19.05 -24.04
C VAL A 616 6.36 -19.24 -25.30
N GLN A 617 5.19 -19.81 -25.14
CA GLN A 617 4.20 -19.90 -26.20
C GLN A 617 3.41 -18.60 -26.29
N ALA A 618 3.28 -18.06 -27.50
CA ALA A 618 2.45 -16.90 -27.82
C ALA A 618 1.34 -17.30 -28.78
N LEU A 619 0.11 -16.97 -28.45
CA LEU A 619 -1.10 -17.37 -29.17
C LEU A 619 -1.63 -16.23 -30.05
N HIS A 620 -1.94 -16.57 -31.29
CA HIS A 620 -2.50 -15.67 -32.30
C HIS A 620 -3.71 -16.29 -32.99
N GLN A 621 -4.70 -15.49 -33.37
CA GLN A 621 -5.81 -15.96 -34.17
C GLN A 621 -5.35 -16.35 -35.57
N GLY A 622 -5.69 -17.56 -36.02
CA GLY A 622 -5.35 -18.11 -37.33
C GLY A 622 -6.17 -17.51 -38.48
N LYS A 623 -6.17 -18.16 -39.65
CA LYS A 623 -6.91 -17.68 -40.82
C LYS A 623 -8.42 -17.67 -40.59
N ASN A 624 -8.93 -18.67 -39.87
CA ASN A 624 -10.31 -18.79 -39.45
C ASN A 624 -10.47 -18.30 -38.01
N GLU A 625 -11.66 -17.81 -37.62
CA GLU A 625 -11.92 -17.26 -36.29
C GLU A 625 -11.68 -18.26 -35.14
N ASN A 626 -11.94 -19.55 -35.41
CA ASN A 626 -11.74 -20.64 -34.43
C ASN A 626 -10.35 -21.27 -34.49
N GLU A 627 -9.43 -20.76 -35.32
CA GLU A 627 -8.09 -21.29 -35.47
C GLU A 627 -7.13 -20.50 -34.61
N THR A 628 -6.38 -21.16 -33.74
CA THR A 628 -5.30 -20.56 -32.95
C THR A 628 -3.95 -21.05 -33.50
N ILE A 629 -3.05 -20.12 -33.72
CA ILE A 629 -1.66 -20.35 -34.09
C ILE A 629 -0.80 -20.09 -32.86
N THR A 630 0.01 -21.07 -32.48
CA THR A 630 0.98 -20.93 -31.39
C THR A 630 2.40 -20.74 -31.98
N THR A 631 3.09 -19.76 -31.50
CA THR A 631 4.50 -19.46 -31.85
C THR A 631 5.37 -19.47 -30.59
N GLN A 632 6.66 -19.71 -30.75
CA GLN A 632 7.62 -19.49 -29.66
C GLN A 632 8.05 -18.02 -29.66
N GLN A 633 8.12 -17.44 -28.45
CA GLN A 633 8.48 -16.05 -28.26
C GLN A 633 9.48 -15.90 -27.11
N GLU A 634 10.43 -14.99 -27.26
CA GLU A 634 11.25 -14.57 -26.12
C GLU A 634 10.38 -13.96 -25.03
N PHE A 635 10.69 -14.30 -23.81
CA PHE A 635 9.98 -13.90 -22.60
C PHE A 635 10.93 -13.20 -21.64
N MET A 636 10.47 -12.13 -21.04
CA MET A 636 11.14 -11.49 -19.91
C MET A 636 10.12 -11.07 -18.85
N ALA A 637 10.41 -11.44 -17.60
CA ALA A 637 9.69 -10.94 -16.43
C ALA A 637 10.62 -10.08 -15.57
N ILE A 638 10.06 -9.01 -15.01
CA ILE A 638 10.72 -8.04 -14.13
C ILE A 638 10.15 -8.16 -12.71
N PRO A 639 10.87 -7.68 -11.67
CA PRO A 639 10.30 -7.57 -10.33
C PRO A 639 9.00 -6.77 -10.33
N TYR A 640 7.97 -7.26 -9.63
CA TYR A 640 6.63 -6.65 -9.61
C TYR A 640 6.63 -5.18 -9.24
N TYR A 641 7.48 -4.72 -8.32
CA TYR A 641 7.53 -3.30 -7.96
C TYR A 641 7.98 -2.38 -9.12
N ALA A 642 8.65 -2.93 -10.14
CA ALA A 642 9.21 -2.15 -11.25
C ALA A 642 8.24 -1.93 -12.42
N TRP A 643 7.06 -2.53 -12.43
CA TRP A 643 6.10 -2.34 -13.54
C TRP A 643 5.51 -0.94 -13.61
N ALA A 644 4.99 -0.57 -14.79
CA ALA A 644 4.39 0.73 -15.12
C ALA A 644 5.33 1.95 -14.94
N HIS A 645 6.63 1.75 -15.06
CA HIS A 645 7.58 2.86 -15.18
C HIS A 645 7.80 3.29 -16.64
N ARG A 646 7.39 2.45 -17.60
CA ARG A 646 7.62 2.63 -19.04
C ARG A 646 6.33 2.89 -19.82
N GLY A 647 5.30 3.37 -19.15
CA GLY A 647 4.00 3.68 -19.74
C GLY A 647 2.93 2.66 -19.40
N GLN A 648 1.74 2.92 -19.95
CA GLN A 648 0.53 2.15 -19.75
C GLN A 648 0.48 0.97 -20.71
N GLY A 649 0.10 -0.22 -20.24
CA GLY A 649 -0.02 -1.42 -21.08
C GLY A 649 -0.29 -2.69 -20.27
N GLU A 650 -0.18 -3.83 -20.96
CA GLU A 650 -0.45 -5.14 -20.34
C GLU A 650 0.62 -5.54 -19.33
N MET A 651 0.18 -6.15 -18.23
CA MET A 651 1.04 -6.76 -17.21
C MET A 651 0.34 -7.98 -16.59
N ALA A 652 1.10 -9.03 -16.26
CA ALA A 652 0.57 -10.16 -15.50
C ALA A 652 1.61 -10.74 -14.52
N VAL A 653 1.18 -10.96 -13.28
CA VAL A 653 1.89 -11.76 -12.27
C VAL A 653 1.60 -13.25 -12.48
N TRP A 654 0.35 -13.60 -12.75
CA TRP A 654 -0.12 -14.96 -12.93
C TRP A 654 -0.21 -15.34 -14.41
N LEU A 655 0.71 -16.20 -14.87
CA LEU A 655 0.83 -16.63 -16.27
C LEU A 655 0.15 -17.98 -16.48
N PRO A 656 -0.66 -18.16 -17.54
CA PRO A 656 -1.23 -19.46 -17.92
C PRO A 656 -0.16 -20.54 -18.12
N ARG A 657 -0.40 -21.76 -17.61
CA ARG A 657 0.47 -22.91 -17.86
C ARG A 657 0.10 -23.68 -19.13
N GLN A 658 -1.07 -23.41 -19.68
CA GLN A 658 -1.63 -24.08 -20.86
C GLN A 658 -2.14 -23.05 -21.86
N GLU A 659 -1.99 -23.35 -23.14
CA GLU A 659 -2.46 -22.50 -24.24
C GLU A 659 -3.97 -22.17 -24.13
N SER A 660 -4.79 -23.13 -23.70
CA SER A 660 -6.24 -22.94 -23.56
C SER A 660 -6.67 -21.86 -22.56
N LEU A 661 -5.76 -21.36 -21.74
CA LEU A 661 -6.01 -20.30 -20.76
C LEU A 661 -5.44 -18.95 -21.18
N ALA A 662 -4.63 -18.89 -22.24
CA ALA A 662 -4.10 -17.67 -22.81
C ALA A 662 -5.04 -17.15 -23.91
N ARG A 663 -5.10 -15.82 -24.06
CA ARG A 663 -5.90 -15.18 -25.08
C ARG A 663 -5.19 -15.24 -26.43
N ALA A 664 -5.76 -15.83 -27.46
CA ALA A 664 -5.24 -15.67 -28.81
C ALA A 664 -5.41 -14.21 -29.25
N LEU A 665 -4.32 -13.51 -29.60
CA LEU A 665 -4.40 -12.15 -30.11
C LEU A 665 -5.24 -12.12 -31.37
N PRO A 666 -6.28 -11.27 -31.46
CA PRO A 666 -7.09 -11.13 -32.66
C PRO A 666 -6.25 -10.57 -33.81
N LYS A 667 -6.67 -10.80 -35.04
CA LYS A 667 -6.07 -10.17 -36.21
C LYS A 667 -6.22 -8.65 -36.10
N PRO A 668 -5.19 -7.90 -36.49
CA PRO A 668 -5.29 -6.45 -36.51
C PRO A 668 -6.46 -6.00 -37.40
N SER A 669 -7.40 -5.24 -36.84
CA SER A 669 -8.49 -4.58 -37.56
C SER A 669 -8.05 -3.22 -38.06
N ILE A 670 -8.88 -2.59 -38.94
CA ILE A 670 -8.65 -1.21 -39.33
C ILE A 670 -8.65 -0.27 -38.13
N ALA A 671 -9.55 -0.49 -37.17
CA ALA A 671 -9.61 0.26 -35.91
C ALA A 671 -8.33 0.11 -35.11
N SER A 672 -7.89 -1.13 -34.81
CA SER A 672 -6.72 -1.41 -33.98
C SER A 672 -5.41 -0.90 -34.57
N THR A 673 -5.36 -0.68 -35.89
CA THR A 673 -4.15 -0.16 -36.55
C THR A 673 -4.18 1.33 -36.79
N SER A 674 -5.27 2.01 -36.39
CA SER A 674 -5.48 3.46 -36.57
C SER A 674 -4.88 4.26 -35.43
N GLN A 675 -4.45 5.49 -35.74
CA GLN A 675 -4.09 6.43 -34.68
C GLN A 675 -5.39 7.00 -34.08
N VAL A 676 -5.48 6.95 -32.75
CA VAL A 676 -6.62 7.48 -31.98
C VAL A 676 -6.30 8.88 -31.48
N SER A 677 -7.29 9.78 -31.60
CA SER A 677 -7.27 11.10 -30.96
C SER A 677 -8.62 11.35 -30.29
N VAL A 678 -8.62 12.06 -29.18
CA VAL A 678 -9.80 12.29 -28.33
C VAL A 678 -9.90 13.77 -27.98
N SER A 679 -11.12 14.29 -27.81
CA SER A 679 -11.34 15.60 -27.21
C SER A 679 -10.83 15.57 -25.75
N ARG A 680 -10.32 16.71 -25.30
CA ARG A 680 -9.68 16.77 -23.97
C ARG A 680 -8.42 15.90 -23.93
N ASP A 681 -7.61 16.08 -22.92
CA ASP A 681 -6.39 15.27 -22.72
C ASP A 681 -6.76 13.91 -22.10
N LYS A 682 -7.27 12.98 -22.92
CA LYS A 682 -7.71 11.64 -22.54
C LYS A 682 -7.00 10.57 -23.37
N ASN A 683 -6.71 9.44 -22.76
CA ASN A 683 -6.17 8.30 -23.47
C ASN A 683 -7.28 7.57 -24.24
N GLY A 684 -7.20 7.59 -25.57
CA GLY A 684 -8.15 6.94 -26.44
C GLY A 684 -7.82 5.50 -26.84
N SER A 685 -6.66 4.96 -26.45
CA SER A 685 -6.21 3.62 -26.90
C SER A 685 -7.15 2.47 -26.50
N ALA A 686 -7.97 2.68 -25.50
CA ALA A 686 -8.97 1.71 -25.06
C ALA A 686 -10.07 1.39 -26.07
N VAL A 687 -10.37 2.34 -27.00
CA VAL A 687 -11.52 2.15 -27.91
C VAL A 687 -11.21 1.27 -29.12
N ASN A 688 -9.94 0.84 -29.30
CA ASN A 688 -9.50 0.01 -30.42
C ASN A 688 -8.52 -1.11 -30.04
N ASP A 689 -8.50 -1.52 -28.76
CA ASP A 689 -7.63 -2.57 -28.24
C ASP A 689 -8.15 -3.98 -28.54
N GLN A 690 -9.33 -4.09 -29.12
CA GLN A 690 -9.99 -5.35 -29.47
C GLN A 690 -10.32 -6.23 -28.25
N TRP A 691 -10.46 -5.65 -27.05
CA TRP A 691 -11.02 -6.32 -25.89
C TRP A 691 -12.55 -6.26 -25.92
N GLU A 692 -13.20 -7.43 -25.77
CA GLU A 692 -14.65 -7.53 -25.69
C GLU A 692 -15.11 -7.36 -24.25
N PRO A 693 -15.85 -6.28 -23.91
CA PRO A 693 -16.35 -6.09 -22.56
C PRO A 693 -17.42 -7.12 -22.18
N LYS A 694 -17.47 -7.53 -20.92
CA LYS A 694 -18.48 -8.45 -20.39
C LYS A 694 -19.86 -7.79 -20.32
N ASN A 695 -19.90 -6.52 -20.00
CA ASN A 695 -21.09 -5.65 -19.95
C ASN A 695 -20.63 -4.18 -19.93
N SER A 696 -21.57 -3.24 -19.96
CA SER A 696 -21.27 -1.80 -19.97
C SER A 696 -20.60 -1.29 -18.70
N ASN A 697 -20.68 -2.02 -17.57
CA ASN A 697 -20.04 -1.68 -16.29
C ASN A 697 -18.76 -2.52 -16.03
N ASP A 698 -18.10 -2.99 -17.08
CA ASP A 698 -16.88 -3.78 -16.94
C ASP A 698 -15.68 -2.88 -16.70
N HIS A 699 -15.14 -2.94 -15.47
CA HIS A 699 -13.92 -2.23 -15.06
C HIS A 699 -12.65 -3.09 -15.15
N SER A 700 -12.76 -4.33 -15.61
CA SER A 700 -11.61 -5.23 -15.72
C SER A 700 -10.74 -4.96 -16.95
N HIS A 701 -11.24 -4.21 -17.93
CA HIS A 701 -10.56 -3.84 -19.16
C HIS A 701 -10.46 -2.31 -19.32
N PRO A 702 -9.57 -1.81 -20.19
CA PRO A 702 -9.52 -0.39 -20.50
C PRO A 702 -10.85 0.12 -21.07
N TYR A 703 -11.15 1.37 -20.78
CA TYR A 703 -12.27 2.12 -21.38
C TYR A 703 -11.94 3.61 -21.46
N LEU A 704 -12.43 4.28 -22.49
CA LEU A 704 -12.39 5.73 -22.61
C LEU A 704 -13.55 6.34 -21.81
N HIS A 705 -13.31 7.43 -21.06
CA HIS A 705 -14.36 8.25 -20.45
C HIS A 705 -13.98 9.73 -20.42
N TRP A 706 -14.99 10.61 -20.45
CA TRP A 706 -14.77 12.07 -20.36
C TRP A 706 -14.97 12.64 -18.96
N TRP A 707 -15.28 11.80 -17.96
CA TRP A 707 -15.40 12.27 -16.57
C TRP A 707 -14.18 13.10 -16.14
N PRO A 708 -14.36 14.25 -15.41
CA PRO A 708 -15.61 14.75 -14.82
C PRO A 708 -16.45 15.65 -15.74
N THR A 709 -16.18 15.73 -17.02
CA THR A 709 -16.90 16.59 -17.98
C THR A 709 -18.33 16.08 -18.19
N LYS A 710 -19.31 17.00 -18.22
CA LYS A 710 -20.74 16.73 -18.38
C LYS A 710 -21.39 17.76 -19.28
N GLY A 711 -22.51 17.44 -19.95
CA GLY A 711 -23.34 18.36 -20.74
C GLY A 711 -22.72 18.88 -22.04
N THR A 712 -21.49 18.50 -22.36
CA THR A 712 -20.78 19.00 -23.55
C THR A 712 -20.83 18.01 -24.70
N MET A 713 -20.49 18.50 -25.90
CA MET A 713 -20.19 17.68 -27.08
C MET A 713 -18.71 17.28 -27.04
N GLU A 714 -18.44 15.99 -26.97
CA GLU A 714 -17.09 15.43 -26.99
C GLU A 714 -16.88 14.61 -28.27
N TRP A 715 -15.64 14.23 -28.56
CA TRP A 715 -15.34 13.45 -29.76
C TRP A 715 -14.16 12.50 -29.53
N VAL A 716 -14.17 11.41 -30.34
CA VAL A 716 -13.06 10.49 -30.55
C VAL A 716 -12.93 10.22 -32.06
N GLN A 717 -11.69 10.08 -32.54
CA GLN A 717 -11.44 9.87 -33.97
C GLN A 717 -10.36 8.84 -34.22
N TYR A 718 -10.46 8.19 -35.38
CA TYR A 718 -9.43 7.35 -35.98
C TYR A 718 -8.84 8.06 -37.20
N ASP A 719 -7.51 8.07 -37.30
CA ASP A 719 -6.75 8.42 -38.47
C ASP A 719 -6.20 7.14 -39.12
N PHE A 720 -6.65 6.78 -40.30
CA PHE A 720 -6.27 5.57 -41.02
C PHE A 720 -4.90 5.74 -41.67
N LYS A 721 -4.08 4.68 -41.67
CA LYS A 721 -2.75 4.70 -42.34
C LYS A 721 -2.82 4.99 -43.86
N LYS A 722 -3.91 4.66 -44.50
CA LYS A 722 -4.20 4.89 -45.92
C LYS A 722 -5.73 5.07 -46.12
N PRO A 723 -6.19 5.61 -47.26
CA PRO A 723 -7.60 5.67 -47.55
C PRO A 723 -8.22 4.27 -47.59
N GLU A 724 -9.33 4.09 -46.87
CA GLU A 724 -10.10 2.84 -46.79
C GLU A 724 -11.56 3.06 -47.16
N ILE A 725 -12.23 2.00 -47.65
CA ILE A 725 -13.66 2.06 -47.96
C ILE A 725 -14.44 1.42 -46.81
N VAL A 726 -15.15 2.24 -46.04
CA VAL A 726 -15.87 1.83 -44.83
C VAL A 726 -17.39 1.93 -45.08
N SER A 727 -18.18 1.08 -44.41
CA SER A 727 -19.64 1.02 -44.57
C SER A 727 -20.43 0.85 -43.28
N ALA A 728 -19.77 0.61 -42.13
CA ALA A 728 -20.43 0.56 -40.86
C ALA A 728 -19.47 0.86 -39.70
N VAL A 729 -20.04 1.26 -38.56
CA VAL A 729 -19.37 1.38 -37.27
C VAL A 729 -20.21 0.70 -36.18
N GLU A 730 -19.56 0.24 -35.12
CA GLU A 730 -20.21 -0.32 -33.93
C GLU A 730 -19.53 0.25 -32.67
N VAL A 731 -20.34 0.71 -31.72
CA VAL A 731 -19.85 1.32 -30.47
C VAL A 731 -20.41 0.55 -29.27
N TYR A 732 -19.56 0.15 -28.37
CA TYR A 732 -19.94 -0.43 -27.08
C TYR A 732 -19.76 0.61 -25.98
N TRP A 733 -20.88 1.05 -25.38
CA TRP A 733 -20.85 2.15 -24.41
C TRP A 733 -20.40 1.68 -23.03
N PHE A 734 -19.56 2.50 -22.37
CA PHE A 734 -19.26 2.36 -20.95
C PHE A 734 -20.30 3.10 -20.10
N ASP A 735 -20.91 2.40 -19.13
CA ASP A 735 -21.91 2.93 -18.22
C ASP A 735 -21.74 2.31 -16.84
N ASP A 736 -21.29 3.09 -15.86
CA ASP A 736 -21.02 2.65 -14.49
C ASP A 736 -22.16 2.99 -13.50
N THR A 737 -23.41 2.90 -13.96
CA THR A 737 -24.61 3.12 -13.12
C THR A 737 -24.52 2.31 -11.83
N GLY A 738 -24.68 3.02 -10.69
CA GLY A 738 -24.59 2.43 -9.35
C GLY A 738 -23.19 2.51 -8.72
N ARG A 739 -22.16 2.86 -9.52
CA ARG A 739 -20.77 2.95 -9.05
C ARG A 739 -20.18 4.35 -9.25
N GLY A 740 -20.35 4.93 -10.45
CA GLY A 740 -19.78 6.22 -10.82
C GLY A 740 -20.77 7.11 -11.57
N GLU A 741 -20.22 8.09 -12.30
CA GLU A 741 -20.99 9.15 -12.98
C GLU A 741 -20.91 9.10 -14.51
N CYS A 742 -20.56 7.95 -15.10
CA CYS A 742 -20.65 7.73 -16.53
C CYS A 742 -21.95 7.02 -16.88
N ARG A 743 -22.61 7.49 -17.96
CA ARG A 743 -23.86 6.94 -18.52
C ARG A 743 -23.75 6.86 -20.03
N VAL A 744 -24.61 6.07 -20.67
CA VAL A 744 -24.76 6.16 -22.12
C VAL A 744 -25.05 7.61 -22.54
N PRO A 745 -24.56 8.08 -23.70
CA PRO A 745 -24.75 9.48 -24.13
C PRO A 745 -26.22 9.81 -24.44
N VAL A 746 -26.54 11.11 -24.56
CA VAL A 746 -27.83 11.58 -25.05
C VAL A 746 -28.01 11.20 -26.52
N SER A 747 -26.96 11.41 -27.30
CA SER A 747 -26.90 11.13 -28.74
C SER A 747 -25.46 11.10 -29.23
N TRP A 748 -25.26 10.52 -30.39
CA TRP A 748 -23.99 10.52 -31.08
C TRP A 748 -24.17 10.50 -32.57
N ARG A 749 -23.09 10.78 -33.33
CA ARG A 749 -23.05 10.67 -34.79
C ARG A 749 -21.66 10.30 -35.27
N ALA A 750 -21.60 9.64 -36.43
CA ALA A 750 -20.35 9.33 -37.11
C ALA A 750 -20.09 10.33 -38.25
N LEU A 751 -18.84 10.75 -38.41
CA LEU A 751 -18.36 11.61 -39.46
C LEU A 751 -17.18 10.95 -40.16
N TYR A 752 -16.98 11.27 -41.41
CA TYR A 752 -15.82 10.84 -42.21
C TYR A 752 -15.03 12.05 -42.68
N ARG A 753 -13.73 11.86 -42.94
CA ARG A 753 -12.86 12.93 -43.44
C ARG A 753 -12.89 12.98 -44.96
N LYS A 754 -13.20 14.16 -45.52
CA LYS A 754 -13.17 14.45 -46.96
C LYS A 754 -12.55 15.84 -47.21
N ASN A 755 -11.44 15.89 -47.95
CA ASN A 755 -10.74 17.14 -48.27
C ASN A 755 -10.30 17.95 -47.01
N GLY A 756 -10.01 17.26 -45.93
CA GLY A 756 -9.62 17.86 -44.63
C GLY A 756 -10.79 18.24 -43.73
N GLU A 757 -12.03 18.18 -44.20
CA GLU A 757 -13.23 18.47 -43.40
C GLU A 757 -13.93 17.22 -42.90
N TRP A 758 -14.61 17.32 -41.73
CA TRP A 758 -15.43 16.28 -41.13
C TRP A 758 -16.89 16.41 -41.62
N ILE A 759 -17.37 15.41 -42.34
CA ILE A 759 -18.71 15.38 -42.93
C ILE A 759 -19.52 14.26 -42.27
N PRO A 760 -20.74 14.51 -41.75
CA PRO A 760 -21.59 13.47 -41.21
C PRO A 760 -21.88 12.37 -42.23
N VAL A 761 -21.84 11.11 -41.84
CA VAL A 761 -22.27 9.99 -42.67
C VAL A 761 -23.79 10.03 -42.83
N VAL A 762 -24.27 9.64 -44.01
CA VAL A 762 -25.70 9.44 -44.25
C VAL A 762 -26.03 8.03 -43.79
N ASN A 763 -26.48 7.92 -42.55
CA ASN A 763 -26.74 6.63 -41.90
C ASN A 763 -28.03 5.97 -42.37
N LYS A 764 -28.03 4.64 -42.34
CA LYS A 764 -29.20 3.80 -42.50
C LYS A 764 -29.59 3.25 -41.11
N GLY A 765 -30.68 3.77 -40.56
CA GLY A 765 -31.14 3.43 -39.23
C GLY A 765 -30.89 4.50 -38.18
N SER A 766 -31.03 4.16 -36.89
CA SER A 766 -30.85 5.08 -35.76
C SER A 766 -29.47 4.91 -35.13
N TYR A 767 -28.97 5.98 -34.50
CA TYR A 767 -27.81 5.93 -33.58
C TYR A 767 -28.27 5.43 -32.22
N GLY A 768 -28.10 4.14 -31.96
CA GLY A 768 -28.47 3.50 -30.69
C GLY A 768 -27.60 3.93 -29.50
N VAL A 769 -28.18 3.86 -28.28
CA VAL A 769 -27.51 4.09 -27.01
C VAL A 769 -27.85 2.97 -26.01
N GLU A 770 -27.99 1.76 -26.51
CA GLU A 770 -28.32 0.56 -25.74
C GLU A 770 -27.09 0.12 -24.90
N LYS A 771 -27.36 -0.35 -23.68
CA LYS A 771 -26.34 -0.94 -22.80
C LYS A 771 -26.10 -2.40 -23.16
N ASP A 772 -24.95 -2.92 -22.75
CA ASP A 772 -24.55 -4.33 -22.81
C ASP A 772 -24.60 -4.93 -24.21
N THR A 773 -24.45 -4.06 -25.25
CA THR A 773 -24.45 -4.48 -26.65
C THR A 773 -23.73 -3.47 -27.54
N TYR A 774 -23.32 -3.91 -28.73
CA TYR A 774 -22.81 -3.04 -29.75
C TYR A 774 -23.94 -2.27 -30.43
N ASN A 775 -23.82 -0.96 -30.46
CA ASN A 775 -24.73 -0.03 -31.15
C ASN A 775 -24.21 0.20 -32.57
N ARG A 776 -24.84 -0.45 -33.57
CA ARG A 776 -24.39 -0.49 -34.93
C ARG A 776 -25.07 0.55 -35.79
N VAL A 777 -24.27 1.27 -36.62
CA VAL A 777 -24.73 2.19 -37.64
C VAL A 777 -24.14 1.78 -39.00
N THR A 778 -24.99 1.60 -39.99
CA THR A 778 -24.59 1.31 -41.38
C THR A 778 -24.80 2.54 -42.24
N PHE A 779 -23.99 2.69 -43.30
CA PHE A 779 -24.07 3.76 -44.26
C PHE A 779 -23.61 3.30 -45.65
N GLU A 780 -23.86 4.10 -46.70
CA GLU A 780 -23.30 3.80 -48.02
C GLU A 780 -21.77 3.78 -47.98
N PRO A 781 -21.12 2.93 -48.78
CA PRO A 781 -19.66 2.80 -48.74
C PRO A 781 -19.00 4.15 -49.03
N ILE A 782 -18.09 4.56 -48.13
CA ILE A 782 -17.39 5.84 -48.16
C ILE A 782 -15.89 5.59 -48.17
N GLN A 783 -15.16 6.14 -49.16
CA GLN A 783 -13.71 6.17 -49.12
C GLN A 783 -13.25 7.35 -48.27
N THR A 784 -12.45 7.06 -47.21
CA THR A 784 -11.98 8.08 -46.26
C THR A 784 -10.63 7.72 -45.67
N THR A 785 -9.91 8.74 -45.15
CA THR A 785 -8.67 8.58 -44.36
C THR A 785 -8.92 8.63 -42.86
N GLY A 786 -10.17 8.74 -42.40
CA GLY A 786 -10.49 8.75 -40.96
C GLY A 786 -11.98 8.86 -40.68
N LEU A 787 -12.33 8.41 -39.50
CA LEU A 787 -13.67 8.51 -38.91
C LEU A 787 -13.62 9.25 -37.57
N ARG A 788 -14.70 9.97 -37.27
CA ARG A 788 -14.90 10.62 -35.96
C ARG A 788 -16.28 10.30 -35.45
N LEU A 789 -16.36 10.04 -34.16
CA LEU A 789 -17.62 10.05 -33.42
C LEU A 789 -17.74 11.37 -32.67
N GLU A 790 -18.86 12.03 -32.77
CA GLU A 790 -19.25 13.15 -31.93
C GLU A 790 -20.34 12.66 -30.96
N ILE A 791 -20.17 12.94 -29.68
CA ILE A 791 -20.94 12.34 -28.59
C ILE A 791 -21.46 13.44 -27.66
N GLN A 792 -22.80 13.59 -27.55
CA GLN A 792 -23.42 14.54 -26.63
C GLN A 792 -23.58 13.92 -25.26
N LEU A 793 -22.86 14.46 -24.29
CA LEU A 793 -22.94 14.02 -22.89
C LEU A 793 -24.26 14.47 -22.25
N GLN A 794 -24.76 13.72 -21.26
CA GLN A 794 -25.90 14.13 -20.43
C GLN A 794 -25.54 15.32 -19.55
N GLU A 795 -26.51 16.19 -19.20
CA GLU A 795 -26.26 17.38 -18.39
C GLU A 795 -25.65 17.07 -17.02
N LYS A 796 -26.05 15.93 -16.42
CA LYS A 796 -25.64 15.53 -15.06
C LYS A 796 -24.62 14.40 -15.03
N PHE A 797 -24.30 13.79 -16.17
CA PHE A 797 -23.45 12.64 -16.26
C PHE A 797 -22.46 12.76 -17.42
N SER A 798 -21.30 12.13 -17.24
CA SER A 798 -20.32 11.90 -18.29
C SER A 798 -20.73 10.71 -19.17
N ALA A 799 -19.90 10.37 -20.17
CA ALA A 799 -20.04 9.13 -20.95
C ALA A 799 -18.68 8.47 -21.16
N GLY A 800 -18.72 7.22 -21.66
CA GLY A 800 -17.53 6.47 -22.00
C GLY A 800 -17.78 5.44 -23.10
N ILE A 801 -16.69 4.88 -23.62
CA ILE A 801 -16.69 3.87 -24.68
C ILE A 801 -15.73 2.75 -24.28
N HIS A 802 -16.17 1.51 -24.37
CA HIS A 802 -15.31 0.32 -24.24
C HIS A 802 -14.58 0.04 -25.55
N GLU A 803 -15.32 -0.10 -26.64
CA GLU A 803 -14.77 -0.51 -27.93
C GLU A 803 -15.52 0.21 -29.07
N TRP A 804 -14.77 0.59 -30.12
CA TRP A 804 -15.34 1.17 -31.35
C TRP A 804 -14.78 0.44 -32.56
N LYS A 805 -15.62 -0.43 -33.17
CA LYS A 805 -15.29 -1.20 -34.39
C LYS A 805 -15.63 -0.42 -35.67
N VAL A 806 -14.81 -0.64 -36.69
CA VAL A 806 -15.00 -0.08 -38.05
C VAL A 806 -15.04 -1.22 -39.05
N HIS A 807 -16.02 -1.24 -39.94
CA HIS A 807 -16.19 -2.30 -40.92
C HIS A 807 -15.91 -1.83 -42.33
N LEU A 808 -15.01 -2.54 -43.00
CA LEU A 808 -14.67 -2.34 -44.41
C LEU A 808 -15.80 -2.79 -45.32
N TYR A 809 -15.99 -2.10 -46.41
CA TYR A 809 -16.96 -2.51 -47.44
C TYR A 809 -16.49 -3.77 -48.15
N GLY A 810 -17.42 -4.71 -48.41
CA GLY A 810 -17.15 -5.97 -49.10
C GLY A 810 -16.56 -7.10 -48.22
N VAL A 811 -16.26 -6.83 -46.99
CA VAL A 811 -15.92 -7.86 -45.98
C VAL A 811 -17.23 -8.39 -45.38
N ARG A 812 -17.55 -9.69 -45.59
CA ARG A 812 -18.68 -10.31 -44.90
C ARG A 812 -18.44 -10.23 -43.41
N LEU A 813 -19.37 -9.64 -42.68
CA LEU A 813 -19.40 -9.63 -41.23
C LEU A 813 -19.80 -11.02 -40.76
N PRO A 814 -19.21 -11.51 -39.65
CA PRO A 814 -19.59 -12.75 -39.04
C PRO A 814 -21.05 -12.78 -38.61
#